data_52eaf6af8b890bb57ef0a5e906fdbc9c
#
_entry.id   52eaf6af8b890bb57ef0a5e906fdbc9c
#
_cell.length_a   1.000
_cell.length_b   1.000
_cell.length_c   1.000
_cell.angle_alpha   90.00
_cell.angle_beta   90.00
_cell.angle_gamma   90.00
#
_symmetry.space_group_name_H-M   'P 1'
#
loop_
_entity.id
_entity.type
_entity.pdbx_description
1 polymer ?
#
loop_
_entity_poly.entity_id
_entity_poly.type
_entity_poly.pdbx_seq_one_letter_code
_entity_poly.pdbx_strand_id
1 'polypeptide(L)'
;MADNPDPSSLLPDVFSPATRDWFLRAFKQPTAVQSQTWHVAARSEHALVIAPTGSGKTLAAFLYALDRLFREGGEDTREAHKRKTSRILYISPIKALGTDVQRNLQLPLKGIADERRRRGETEVNLRVGIRTGDTPAQERSKLTRNPPDILITTPESLYLMLTSRARETLRGVETVIIDEVHAVAGSKRGAHLALSLERLDALLHTSAQRIGLSATVRSASDVAAFLGGDRPVTVVNPPAMRHPQIRIVVPVANMDDVSSVASSTGEDSHAGREGSIWPYIETGILDEVLRHRSTIVFTNSRGLAEKLTARLNELYAARLQRSPSIAVDAAHFESTSGATSNRVQSSDVFIARSHHGSVSKEQRAITEQALKSGELRCVVATSSLELGIDMGAVDLVIQVATPLSVASGLQRIGRAGHQVGGVSKGLFFPRTRRDLVDSAVIVECMFAGRLENLTPPHNPLDVLAQQTVAAAAMEALQVDEWYSRVRRAAPWKDLPRRVFDATLDMLSGRYPSGDFSAFRPKLVWNRETGILTARPGAQLLAVTSGGTIPDRGMYSVLLPEGEEKAGSRRVGELDEEMVYESRVNDIITLGATSWRIQQITRDQVIVTPAPGRSARLPFWRGEGNGRPAELGEMIGDFLHLLADGAFFSGTIPPWLAEENTNANIQGLIDEQRNATGIVPGSRHLVLERCRDEIGDWRIILHSPYGRRVHEPWALAIAGRIHALWGADASVVASDDGIVARIPDTDGKLPDAAIFLFEPEKLLQIVREGGRQLGTFRRPFSRMRRAGIINAGAHSGPSHPALATTAARQSVAGNRSGISGFSGHSRNPTRMSARCL
;
A
#
# COMPACT_ATOMS: atom_id res chain seq x y z
N MET A 1 45.48 -18.44 -3.59
CA MET A 1 44.35 -19.21 -3.05
C MET A 1 44.14 -18.63 -1.65
N ALA A 2 43.15 -17.74 -1.49
CA ALA A 2 42.79 -17.25 -0.15
C ALA A 2 42.06 -18.38 0.54
N ASP A 3 42.53 -18.81 1.71
CA ASP A 3 41.85 -19.77 2.57
C ASP A 3 40.41 -19.33 2.77
N ASN A 4 39.49 -20.12 2.25
CA ASN A 4 38.09 -19.94 2.53
C ASN A 4 37.88 -20.28 4.02
N PRO A 5 37.48 -19.36 4.90
CA PRO A 5 37.33 -19.65 6.32
C PRO A 5 36.34 -20.80 6.49
N ASP A 6 36.60 -21.73 7.39
CA ASP A 6 35.74 -22.84 7.74
C ASP A 6 34.29 -22.32 7.96
N PRO A 7 33.29 -22.81 7.24
CA PRO A 7 31.89 -22.40 7.40
C PRO A 7 31.39 -22.43 8.84
N SER A 8 31.94 -23.33 9.67
CA SER A 8 31.61 -23.42 11.11
C SER A 8 32.08 -22.20 11.90
N SER A 9 33.15 -21.51 11.46
CA SER A 9 33.68 -20.30 12.10
C SER A 9 32.82 -19.04 11.87
N LEU A 10 31.91 -19.08 10.90
CA LEU A 10 30.97 -17.99 10.59
C LEU A 10 29.66 -18.09 11.39
N LEU A 11 29.35 -19.24 11.97
CA LEU A 11 28.23 -19.44 12.88
C LEU A 11 28.63 -19.05 14.30
N PRO A 12 27.89 -18.13 14.95
CA PRO A 12 28.15 -17.79 16.36
C PRO A 12 28.06 -19.04 17.23
N ASP A 13 28.96 -19.16 18.24
CA ASP A 13 28.97 -20.28 19.20
C ASP A 13 27.77 -20.29 20.16
N VAL A 14 26.81 -19.38 19.93
CA VAL A 14 25.59 -19.23 20.72
C VAL A 14 24.52 -20.28 20.45
N PHE A 15 24.63 -21.00 19.33
CA PHE A 15 23.68 -22.03 18.95
C PHE A 15 23.96 -23.38 19.60
N SER A 16 22.89 -24.11 19.91
CA SER A 16 22.99 -25.51 20.33
C SER A 16 23.63 -26.37 19.23
N PRO A 17 24.29 -27.46 19.57
CA PRO A 17 24.87 -28.37 18.58
C PRO A 17 23.86 -28.88 17.55
N ALA A 18 22.63 -29.18 17.96
CA ALA A 18 21.56 -29.65 17.07
C ALA A 18 21.17 -28.59 16.02
N THR A 19 21.02 -27.33 16.44
CA THR A 19 20.70 -26.21 15.53
C THR A 19 21.86 -25.96 14.57
N ARG A 20 23.10 -26.03 15.06
CA ARG A 20 24.31 -25.84 14.26
C ARG A 20 24.43 -26.89 13.15
N ASP A 21 24.28 -28.16 13.50
CA ASP A 21 24.38 -29.28 12.56
C ASP A 21 23.25 -29.25 11.52
N TRP A 22 22.03 -28.92 11.95
CA TRP A 22 20.93 -28.71 11.03
C TRP A 22 21.22 -27.61 10.04
N PHE A 23 21.69 -26.43 10.52
CA PHE A 23 21.95 -25.29 9.66
C PHE A 23 23.02 -25.59 8.60
N LEU A 24 24.17 -26.16 9.03
CA LEU A 24 25.27 -26.50 8.12
C LEU A 24 24.90 -27.57 7.09
N ARG A 25 23.94 -28.44 7.43
CA ARG A 25 23.41 -29.44 6.49
C ARG A 25 22.42 -28.83 5.49
N ALA A 26 21.57 -27.91 5.93
CA ALA A 26 20.55 -27.27 5.11
C ALA A 26 21.14 -26.14 4.22
N PHE A 27 22.13 -25.43 4.73
CA PHE A 27 22.76 -24.28 4.11
C PHE A 27 24.28 -24.40 4.22
N LYS A 28 25.00 -24.14 3.11
CA LYS A 28 26.47 -24.29 3.10
C LYS A 28 27.17 -23.29 4.05
N GLN A 29 26.61 -22.07 4.15
CA GLN A 29 27.16 -20.98 4.98
C GLN A 29 26.07 -19.96 5.30
N PRO A 30 26.17 -19.22 6.42
CA PRO A 30 25.27 -18.12 6.72
C PRO A 30 25.50 -16.92 5.79
N THR A 31 24.46 -16.14 5.56
CA THR A 31 24.60 -14.82 4.92
C THR A 31 25.14 -13.82 5.93
N ALA A 32 25.77 -12.72 5.45
CA ALA A 32 26.29 -11.68 6.33
C ALA A 32 25.19 -11.10 7.24
N VAL A 33 23.98 -10.94 6.74
CA VAL A 33 22.84 -10.45 7.52
C VAL A 33 22.42 -11.44 8.61
N GLN A 34 22.50 -12.74 8.37
CA GLN A 34 22.19 -13.76 9.36
C GLN A 34 23.23 -13.76 10.48
N SER A 35 24.51 -13.84 10.15
CA SER A 35 25.60 -13.84 11.14
C SER A 35 25.54 -12.61 12.05
N GLN A 36 25.45 -11.40 11.48
CA GLN A 36 25.38 -10.16 12.26
C GLN A 36 24.12 -10.11 13.15
N THR A 37 22.94 -10.51 12.62
CA THR A 37 21.70 -10.52 13.38
C THR A 37 21.79 -11.46 14.60
N TRP A 38 22.34 -12.65 14.43
CA TRP A 38 22.45 -13.63 15.52
C TRP A 38 23.39 -13.16 16.65
N HIS A 39 24.45 -12.45 16.33
CA HIS A 39 25.32 -11.84 17.34
C HIS A 39 24.59 -10.79 18.19
N VAL A 40 23.73 -9.96 17.54
CA VAL A 40 22.91 -8.95 18.24
C VAL A 40 21.82 -9.64 19.06
N ALA A 41 21.14 -10.64 18.48
CA ALA A 41 20.08 -11.38 19.15
C ALA A 41 20.58 -12.12 20.41
N ALA A 42 21.79 -12.69 20.36
CA ALA A 42 22.41 -13.40 21.48
C ALA A 42 22.72 -12.49 22.68
N ARG A 43 22.93 -11.18 22.43
CA ARG A 43 23.11 -10.18 23.50
C ARG A 43 21.79 -9.63 24.04
N SER A 44 20.65 -10.18 23.59
CA SER A 44 19.31 -9.71 23.94
C SER A 44 19.04 -8.23 23.56
N GLU A 45 19.83 -7.67 22.64
CA GLU A 45 19.64 -6.32 22.12
C GLU A 45 18.48 -6.28 21.11
N HIS A 46 17.79 -5.12 21.01
CA HIS A 46 16.85 -4.90 19.93
C HIS A 46 17.61 -4.73 18.61
N ALA A 47 17.08 -5.29 17.52
CA ALA A 47 17.73 -5.26 16.22
C ALA A 47 16.78 -4.75 15.13
N LEU A 48 17.28 -3.88 14.26
CA LEU A 48 16.65 -3.54 12.98
C LEU A 48 17.50 -4.13 11.85
N VAL A 49 16.96 -5.13 11.16
CA VAL A 49 17.64 -5.86 10.10
C VAL A 49 17.21 -5.30 8.76
N ILE A 50 18.11 -4.62 8.07
CA ILE A 50 17.88 -4.00 6.76
C ILE A 50 18.62 -4.82 5.71
N ALA A 51 17.88 -5.44 4.81
CA ALA A 51 18.49 -6.19 3.70
C ALA A 51 17.46 -6.41 2.57
N PRO A 52 17.89 -6.60 1.32
CA PRO A 52 16.99 -6.89 0.20
C PRO A 52 16.22 -8.20 0.41
N THR A 53 15.14 -8.37 -0.37
CA THR A 53 14.38 -9.64 -0.40
C THR A 53 15.27 -10.80 -0.83
N GLY A 54 15.02 -12.02 -0.31
CA GLY A 54 15.85 -13.20 -0.63
C GLY A 54 17.23 -13.22 0.04
N SER A 55 17.54 -12.34 1.00
CA SER A 55 18.80 -12.34 1.78
C SER A 55 18.79 -13.26 3.01
N GLY A 56 17.67 -13.93 3.28
CA GLY A 56 17.52 -14.81 4.45
C GLY A 56 17.13 -14.10 5.75
N LYS A 57 16.56 -12.89 5.68
CA LYS A 57 16.11 -12.07 6.83
C LYS A 57 15.19 -12.83 7.80
N THR A 58 14.21 -13.55 7.28
CA THR A 58 13.24 -14.28 8.11
C THR A 58 13.93 -15.30 9.01
N LEU A 59 14.82 -16.10 8.45
CA LEU A 59 15.59 -17.07 9.24
C LEU A 59 16.56 -16.36 10.22
N ALA A 60 17.15 -15.23 9.82
CA ALA A 60 17.99 -14.40 10.70
C ALA A 60 17.23 -13.99 11.97
N ALA A 61 15.96 -13.58 11.84
CA ALA A 61 15.15 -13.17 12.99
C ALA A 61 14.69 -14.33 13.87
N PHE A 62 14.36 -15.48 13.26
CA PHE A 62 13.76 -16.58 14.01
C PHE A 62 14.76 -17.54 14.63
N LEU A 63 15.90 -17.86 13.97
CA LEU A 63 16.72 -19.01 14.32
C LEU A 63 17.22 -19.00 15.77
N TYR A 64 17.68 -17.84 16.25
CA TYR A 64 18.14 -17.73 17.64
C TYR A 64 17.03 -17.93 18.68
N ALA A 65 15.85 -17.34 18.41
CA ALA A 65 14.69 -17.50 19.28
C ALA A 65 14.15 -18.96 19.26
N LEU A 66 14.20 -19.64 18.11
CA LEU A 66 13.86 -21.04 17.99
C LEU A 66 14.83 -21.92 18.78
N ASP A 67 16.15 -21.68 18.65
CA ASP A 67 17.17 -22.42 19.38
C ASP A 67 16.98 -22.31 20.88
N ARG A 68 16.64 -21.11 21.39
CA ARG A 68 16.29 -20.90 22.80
C ARG A 68 15.10 -21.76 23.22
N LEU A 69 14.02 -21.76 22.45
CA LEU A 69 12.84 -22.57 22.75
C LEU A 69 13.15 -24.07 22.79
N PHE A 70 14.00 -24.56 21.87
CA PHE A 70 14.42 -25.95 21.86
C PHE A 70 15.30 -26.32 23.05
N ARG A 71 16.19 -25.43 23.49
CA ARG A 71 17.03 -25.66 24.69
C ARG A 71 16.17 -25.74 25.96
N GLU A 72 15.34 -24.72 26.19
CA GLU A 72 14.50 -24.63 27.38
C GLU A 72 13.42 -25.71 27.46
N GLY A 73 12.86 -26.12 26.30
CA GLY A 73 11.86 -27.21 26.26
C GLY A 73 12.43 -28.61 26.59
N GLY A 74 13.77 -28.77 26.46
CA GLY A 74 14.46 -30.02 26.83
C GLY A 74 14.78 -30.17 28.33
N GLU A 75 14.86 -29.05 29.05
CA GLU A 75 15.26 -29.04 30.49
C GLU A 75 14.07 -29.35 31.44
N ASP A 76 12.82 -28.99 31.05
CA ASP A 76 11.66 -29.24 31.92
C ASP A 76 10.35 -29.47 31.14
N THR A 77 10.12 -30.72 30.70
CA THR A 77 8.93 -31.13 29.95
C THR A 77 7.62 -31.00 30.75
N ARG A 78 7.64 -31.04 32.10
CA ARG A 78 6.43 -30.91 32.92
C ARG A 78 5.98 -29.48 33.13
N GLU A 79 6.88 -28.52 33.21
CA GLU A 79 6.55 -27.08 33.29
C GLU A 79 6.23 -26.45 31.92
N ALA A 80 6.91 -26.89 30.86
CA ALA A 80 6.64 -26.40 29.51
C ALA A 80 5.18 -26.65 29.09
N HIS A 81 4.59 -27.79 29.47
CA HIS A 81 3.17 -28.10 29.23
C HIS A 81 2.18 -27.30 30.09
N LYS A 82 2.62 -26.69 31.18
CA LYS A 82 1.79 -25.79 32.04
C LYS A 82 1.79 -24.35 31.59
N ARG A 83 2.70 -23.91 30.73
CA ARG A 83 2.78 -22.51 30.23
C ARG A 83 1.67 -22.25 29.23
N LYS A 84 0.63 -21.54 29.66
CA LYS A 84 -0.51 -21.12 28.82
C LYS A 84 -0.23 -19.79 28.09
N THR A 85 0.98 -19.60 27.57
CA THR A 85 1.41 -18.32 26.95
C THR A 85 2.29 -18.57 25.73
N SER A 86 2.20 -17.67 24.74
CA SER A 86 3.13 -17.65 23.60
C SER A 86 4.47 -17.01 23.99
N ARG A 87 5.57 -17.46 23.38
CA ARG A 87 6.95 -17.01 23.65
C ARG A 87 7.51 -16.14 22.53
N ILE A 88 7.21 -16.47 21.27
CA ILE A 88 7.59 -15.67 20.10
C ILE A 88 6.33 -15.09 19.49
N LEU A 89 6.30 -13.77 19.30
CA LEU A 89 5.24 -13.05 18.61
C LEU A 89 5.77 -12.50 17.29
N TYR A 90 5.26 -13.01 16.18
CA TYR A 90 5.56 -12.48 14.86
C TYR A 90 4.41 -11.62 14.34
N ILE A 91 4.72 -10.39 13.95
CA ILE A 91 3.74 -9.39 13.49
C ILE A 91 3.99 -9.10 12.02
N SER A 92 3.04 -9.49 11.18
CA SER A 92 3.07 -9.27 9.74
C SER A 92 2.16 -8.10 9.33
N PRO A 93 2.60 -7.21 8.44
CA PRO A 93 1.73 -6.14 7.91
C PRO A 93 0.57 -6.67 7.06
N ILE A 94 0.73 -7.84 6.44
CA ILE A 94 -0.30 -8.47 5.60
C ILE A 94 -0.52 -9.93 5.99
N LYS A 95 -1.76 -10.39 5.83
CA LYS A 95 -2.19 -11.74 6.26
C LYS A 95 -1.49 -12.86 5.45
N ALA A 96 -1.31 -12.66 4.15
CA ALA A 96 -0.69 -13.64 3.26
C ALA A 96 0.76 -13.96 3.67
N LEU A 97 1.55 -12.94 4.00
CA LEU A 97 2.93 -13.10 4.47
C LEU A 97 3.00 -13.96 5.75
N GLY A 98 2.03 -13.81 6.67
CA GLY A 98 1.95 -14.65 7.87
C GLY A 98 1.77 -16.14 7.55
N THR A 99 0.99 -16.46 6.51
CA THR A 99 0.80 -17.85 6.06
C THR A 99 2.08 -18.42 5.43
N ASP A 100 2.79 -17.63 4.64
CA ASP A 100 4.06 -18.03 4.05
C ASP A 100 5.13 -18.28 5.12
N VAL A 101 5.22 -17.41 6.12
CA VAL A 101 6.16 -17.60 7.24
C VAL A 101 5.82 -18.84 8.03
N GLN A 102 4.54 -19.16 8.28
CA GLN A 102 4.16 -20.41 8.93
C GLN A 102 4.67 -21.64 8.16
N ARG A 103 4.55 -21.63 6.83
CA ARG A 103 5.05 -22.74 5.99
C ARG A 103 6.58 -22.81 6.03
N ASN A 104 7.25 -21.68 5.92
CA ASN A 104 8.71 -21.60 5.92
C ASN A 104 9.33 -22.02 7.26
N LEU A 105 8.63 -21.83 8.39
CA LEU A 105 9.07 -22.27 9.69
C LEU A 105 9.00 -23.79 9.89
N GLN A 106 8.22 -24.53 9.07
CA GLN A 106 8.18 -25.99 9.17
C GLN A 106 9.54 -26.63 8.92
N LEU A 107 10.32 -26.07 7.99
CA LEU A 107 11.64 -26.60 7.64
C LEU A 107 12.62 -26.54 8.83
N PRO A 108 12.90 -25.38 9.47
CA PRO A 108 13.79 -25.31 10.62
C PRO A 108 13.24 -26.06 11.85
N LEU A 109 11.94 -26.01 12.11
CA LEU A 109 11.32 -26.68 13.25
C LEU A 109 11.50 -28.19 13.17
N LYS A 110 11.15 -28.78 12.02
CA LYS A 110 11.32 -30.22 11.79
C LYS A 110 12.79 -30.61 11.75
N GLY A 111 13.62 -29.82 11.04
CA GLY A 111 15.03 -30.13 10.86
C GLY A 111 15.82 -30.13 12.16
N ILE A 112 15.60 -29.14 13.05
CA ILE A 112 16.24 -29.08 14.36
C ILE A 112 15.72 -30.22 15.28
N ALA A 113 14.40 -30.50 15.26
CA ALA A 113 13.83 -31.59 16.05
C ALA A 113 14.40 -32.98 15.62
N ASP A 114 14.54 -33.21 14.31
CA ASP A 114 15.15 -34.44 13.78
C ASP A 114 16.63 -34.56 14.17
N GLU A 115 17.38 -33.43 14.21
CA GLU A 115 18.79 -33.45 14.63
C GLU A 115 18.93 -33.71 16.15
N ARG A 116 18.06 -33.12 16.98
CA ARG A 116 17.99 -33.42 18.40
C ARG A 116 17.72 -34.89 18.65
N ARG A 117 16.77 -35.50 17.91
CA ARG A 117 16.44 -36.94 17.98
C ARG A 117 17.66 -37.80 17.61
N ARG A 118 18.43 -37.44 16.58
CA ARG A 118 19.68 -38.14 16.18
C ARG A 118 20.74 -38.10 17.27
N ARG A 119 20.74 -37.00 18.05
CA ARG A 119 21.68 -36.82 19.17
C ARG A 119 21.21 -37.48 20.48
N GLY A 120 20.03 -38.10 20.49
CA GLY A 120 19.40 -38.69 21.68
C GLY A 120 18.93 -37.62 22.70
N GLU A 121 18.72 -36.39 22.27
CA GLU A 121 18.21 -35.32 23.15
C GLU A 121 16.70 -35.42 23.32
N THR A 122 16.16 -34.84 24.41
CA THR A 122 14.71 -34.82 24.70
C THR A 122 13.90 -34.24 23.54
N GLU A 123 12.83 -34.88 23.15
CA GLU A 123 11.96 -34.42 22.09
C GLU A 123 11.18 -33.19 22.54
N VAL A 124 11.24 -32.14 21.74
CA VAL A 124 10.53 -30.87 21.93
C VAL A 124 9.66 -30.62 20.72
N ASN A 125 8.37 -30.41 20.93
CA ASN A 125 7.41 -30.14 19.87
C ASN A 125 6.89 -28.72 20.00
N LEU A 126 7.43 -27.81 19.19
CA LEU A 126 7.03 -26.40 19.13
C LEU A 126 5.85 -26.20 18.19
N ARG A 127 4.83 -25.49 18.67
CA ARG A 127 3.61 -25.22 17.92
C ARG A 127 3.60 -23.81 17.35
N VAL A 128 3.21 -23.69 16.09
CA VAL A 128 2.99 -22.42 15.39
C VAL A 128 1.49 -22.22 15.19
N GLY A 129 0.98 -21.04 15.52
CA GLY A 129 -0.41 -20.67 15.29
C GLY A 129 -0.54 -19.32 14.62
N ILE A 130 -1.55 -19.14 13.77
CA ILE A 130 -1.88 -17.88 13.13
C ILE A 130 -3.20 -17.33 13.69
N ARG A 131 -3.16 -16.07 14.15
CA ARG A 131 -4.34 -15.33 14.55
C ARG A 131 -4.42 -13.99 13.85
N THR A 132 -5.33 -13.90 12.88
CA THR A 132 -5.61 -12.71 12.07
C THR A 132 -7.10 -12.40 12.08
N GLY A 133 -7.51 -11.34 11.38
CA GLY A 133 -8.92 -11.03 11.17
C GLY A 133 -9.72 -12.16 10.50
N ASP A 134 -9.05 -13.00 9.69
CA ASP A 134 -9.69 -14.10 8.95
C ASP A 134 -9.78 -15.40 9.74
N THR A 135 -9.11 -15.49 10.89
CA THR A 135 -9.15 -16.70 11.73
C THR A 135 -10.56 -16.92 12.28
N PRO A 136 -11.21 -18.08 12.06
CA PRO A 136 -12.56 -18.37 12.54
C PRO A 136 -12.69 -18.24 14.07
N ALA A 137 -13.89 -17.91 14.58
CA ALA A 137 -14.14 -17.71 16.00
C ALA A 137 -13.79 -18.94 16.86
N GLN A 138 -14.09 -20.16 16.36
CA GLN A 138 -13.75 -21.41 17.04
C GLN A 138 -12.23 -21.59 17.18
N GLU A 139 -11.49 -21.32 16.12
CA GLU A 139 -10.03 -21.43 16.12
C GLU A 139 -9.40 -20.35 17.01
N ARG A 140 -9.90 -19.11 17.00
CA ARG A 140 -9.47 -18.07 17.95
C ARG A 140 -9.66 -18.50 19.40
N SER A 141 -10.80 -19.16 19.71
CA SER A 141 -11.08 -19.70 21.05
C SER A 141 -10.12 -20.84 21.40
N LYS A 142 -9.76 -21.72 20.44
CA LYS A 142 -8.78 -22.78 20.62
C LYS A 142 -7.39 -22.20 20.89
N LEU A 143 -6.94 -21.21 20.12
CA LEU A 143 -5.66 -20.52 20.31
C LEU A 143 -5.59 -19.79 21.66
N THR A 144 -6.71 -19.27 22.17
CA THR A 144 -6.75 -18.63 23.50
C THR A 144 -6.66 -19.64 24.63
N ARG A 145 -7.29 -20.83 24.49
CA ARG A 145 -7.23 -21.91 25.52
C ARG A 145 -5.89 -22.63 25.52
N ASN A 146 -5.34 -22.87 24.32
CA ASN A 146 -4.08 -23.57 24.11
C ASN A 146 -3.16 -22.72 23.23
N PRO A 147 -2.50 -21.68 23.78
CA PRO A 147 -1.64 -20.79 23.03
C PRO A 147 -0.49 -21.57 22.36
N PRO A 148 -0.12 -21.22 21.13
CA PRO A 148 1.07 -21.78 20.47
C PRO A 148 2.34 -21.12 21.04
N ASP A 149 3.47 -21.81 20.93
CA ASP A 149 4.78 -21.26 21.34
C ASP A 149 5.16 -20.07 20.45
N ILE A 150 4.83 -20.16 19.16
CA ILE A 150 5.04 -19.11 18.15
C ILE A 150 3.69 -18.65 17.64
N LEU A 151 3.36 -17.39 17.91
CA LEU A 151 2.12 -16.76 17.45
C LEU A 151 2.38 -15.79 16.31
N ILE A 152 1.79 -16.04 15.16
CA ILE A 152 1.81 -15.16 13.99
C ILE A 152 0.52 -14.33 13.98
N THR A 153 0.64 -13.00 13.87
CA THR A 153 -0.50 -12.09 13.94
C THR A 153 -0.32 -10.86 13.04
N THR A 154 -1.31 -9.97 13.03
CA THR A 154 -1.26 -8.64 12.39
C THR A 154 -1.39 -7.53 13.42
N PRO A 155 -1.01 -6.26 13.11
CA PRO A 155 -1.15 -5.14 14.03
C PRO A 155 -2.54 -5.01 14.64
N GLU A 156 -3.58 -5.15 13.82
CA GLU A 156 -4.98 -5.06 14.25
C GLU A 156 -5.37 -6.21 15.18
N SER A 157 -4.90 -7.41 14.88
CA SER A 157 -5.19 -8.58 15.71
C SER A 157 -4.47 -8.52 17.05
N LEU A 158 -3.23 -8.00 17.10
CA LEU A 158 -2.53 -7.72 18.35
C LEU A 158 -3.31 -6.75 19.22
N TYR A 159 -3.77 -5.63 18.64
CA TYR A 159 -4.63 -4.67 19.35
C TYR A 159 -5.88 -5.33 19.93
N LEU A 160 -6.59 -6.15 19.15
CA LEU A 160 -7.77 -6.89 19.61
C LEU A 160 -7.45 -7.88 20.73
N MET A 161 -6.30 -8.53 20.67
CA MET A 161 -5.84 -9.41 21.75
C MET A 161 -5.59 -8.62 23.03
N LEU A 162 -4.87 -7.51 22.96
CA LEU A 162 -4.58 -6.62 24.09
C LEU A 162 -5.85 -5.99 24.68
N THR A 163 -6.94 -5.94 23.93
CA THR A 163 -8.23 -5.36 24.33
C THR A 163 -9.27 -6.43 24.72
N SER A 164 -8.83 -7.66 24.93
CA SER A 164 -9.66 -8.80 25.30
C SER A 164 -8.96 -9.73 26.30
N ARG A 165 -9.67 -10.74 26.80
CA ARG A 165 -9.09 -11.78 27.70
C ARG A 165 -7.92 -12.53 27.05
N ALA A 166 -7.80 -12.50 25.71
CA ALA A 166 -6.67 -13.09 25.01
C ALA A 166 -5.31 -12.42 25.34
N ARG A 167 -5.30 -11.24 25.99
CA ARG A 167 -4.05 -10.60 26.44
C ARG A 167 -3.24 -11.51 27.37
N GLU A 168 -3.90 -12.35 28.15
CA GLU A 168 -3.23 -13.25 29.10
C GLU A 168 -2.32 -14.27 28.40
N THR A 169 -2.63 -14.62 27.15
CA THR A 169 -1.79 -15.52 26.34
C THR A 169 -0.48 -14.87 25.88
N LEU A 170 -0.36 -13.55 25.98
CA LEU A 170 0.82 -12.77 25.57
C LEU A 170 1.80 -12.52 26.71
N ARG A 171 1.46 -12.82 27.98
CA ARG A 171 2.30 -12.52 29.15
C ARG A 171 3.67 -13.20 29.15
N GLY A 172 3.84 -14.26 28.38
CA GLY A 172 5.11 -14.99 28.25
C GLY A 172 5.94 -14.62 27.03
N VAL A 173 5.55 -13.57 26.28
CA VAL A 173 6.28 -13.16 25.08
C VAL A 173 7.66 -12.63 25.46
N GLU A 174 8.70 -13.22 24.87
CA GLU A 174 10.10 -12.87 25.07
C GLU A 174 10.73 -12.23 23.83
N THR A 175 10.25 -12.63 22.66
CA THR A 175 10.73 -12.08 21.40
C THR A 175 9.56 -11.62 20.55
N VAL A 176 9.63 -10.38 20.05
CA VAL A 176 8.70 -9.78 19.10
C VAL A 176 9.43 -9.56 17.78
N ILE A 177 8.98 -10.20 16.73
CA ILE A 177 9.51 -10.02 15.37
C ILE A 177 8.48 -9.22 14.58
N ILE A 178 8.90 -8.08 14.02
CA ILE A 178 8.04 -7.23 13.20
C ILE A 178 8.58 -7.26 11.77
N ASP A 179 7.79 -7.82 10.87
CA ASP A 179 8.20 -7.93 9.48
C ASP A 179 7.77 -6.72 8.66
N GLU A 180 8.55 -6.43 7.62
CA GLU A 180 8.35 -5.31 6.69
C GLU A 180 8.03 -3.99 7.44
N VAL A 181 8.83 -3.66 8.46
CA VAL A 181 8.62 -2.49 9.34
C VAL A 181 8.40 -1.22 8.53
N HIS A 182 9.13 -1.05 7.41
CA HIS A 182 9.02 0.11 6.53
C HIS A 182 7.62 0.27 5.91
N ALA A 183 6.88 -0.82 5.72
CA ALA A 183 5.54 -0.77 5.14
C ALA A 183 4.49 -0.18 6.12
N VAL A 184 4.78 -0.17 7.41
CA VAL A 184 3.85 0.33 8.44
C VAL A 184 4.34 1.61 9.10
N ALA A 185 5.65 1.79 9.31
CA ALA A 185 6.22 2.87 10.13
C ALA A 185 5.79 4.27 9.68
N GLY A 186 5.67 4.54 8.38
CA GLY A 186 5.23 5.83 7.82
C GLY A 186 3.72 6.08 7.83
N SER A 187 2.92 5.29 8.55
CA SER A 187 1.46 5.36 8.51
C SER A 187 0.82 5.42 9.91
N LYS A 188 -0.45 5.85 9.99
CA LYS A 188 -1.23 5.75 11.24
C LYS A 188 -1.35 4.31 11.74
N ARG A 189 -1.31 3.33 10.84
CA ARG A 189 -1.30 1.91 11.18
C ARG A 189 -0.03 1.54 11.94
N GLY A 190 1.10 2.11 11.56
CA GLY A 190 2.35 1.97 12.30
C GLY A 190 2.29 2.65 13.66
N ALA A 191 1.79 3.88 13.75
CA ALA A 191 1.59 4.54 15.03
C ALA A 191 0.70 3.69 15.96
N HIS A 192 -0.37 3.11 15.44
CA HIS A 192 -1.24 2.20 16.18
C HIS A 192 -0.48 0.96 16.69
N LEU A 193 0.41 0.37 15.86
CA LEU A 193 1.27 -0.73 16.25
C LEU A 193 2.28 -0.30 17.34
N ALA A 194 2.94 0.85 17.16
CA ALA A 194 3.93 1.33 18.13
C ALA A 194 3.36 1.46 19.54
N LEU A 195 2.15 2.02 19.69
CA LEU A 195 1.49 2.11 21.00
C LEU A 195 0.96 0.75 21.50
N SER A 196 0.59 -0.16 20.60
CA SER A 196 0.24 -1.54 20.95
C SER A 196 1.44 -2.31 21.51
N LEU A 197 2.66 -2.04 21.01
CA LEU A 197 3.90 -2.62 21.54
C LEU A 197 4.21 -2.11 22.96
N GLU A 198 3.99 -0.82 23.23
CA GLU A 198 4.16 -0.28 24.60
C GLU A 198 3.09 -0.83 25.58
N ARG A 199 1.87 -1.10 25.09
CA ARG A 199 0.84 -1.81 25.88
C ARG A 199 1.20 -3.27 26.11
N LEU A 200 1.82 -3.93 25.13
CA LEU A 200 2.33 -5.30 25.28
C LEU A 200 3.42 -5.35 26.36
N ASP A 201 4.45 -4.50 26.25
CA ASP A 201 5.54 -4.48 27.23
C ASP A 201 5.06 -4.20 28.66
N ALA A 202 4.05 -3.37 28.83
CA ALA A 202 3.43 -3.13 30.14
C ALA A 202 2.71 -4.36 30.71
N LEU A 203 2.37 -5.34 29.87
CA LEU A 203 1.77 -6.61 30.27
C LEU A 203 2.82 -7.64 30.68
N LEU A 204 4.07 -7.49 30.20
CA LEU A 204 5.17 -8.44 30.41
C LEU A 204 5.88 -8.16 31.73
N HIS A 205 6.52 -9.18 32.33
CA HIS A 205 7.39 -8.99 33.49
C HIS A 205 8.72 -8.34 33.12
N THR A 206 9.25 -8.70 31.93
CA THR A 206 10.44 -8.10 31.33
C THR A 206 10.13 -7.72 29.90
N SER A 207 10.64 -6.55 29.44
CA SER A 207 10.42 -6.13 28.05
C SER A 207 10.92 -7.17 27.06
N ALA A 208 10.09 -7.46 26.04
CA ALA A 208 10.46 -8.41 25.01
C ALA A 208 11.56 -7.84 24.10
N GLN A 209 12.47 -8.70 23.65
CA GLN A 209 13.41 -8.35 22.59
C GLN A 209 12.64 -8.08 21.29
N ARG A 210 12.90 -6.91 20.65
CA ARG A 210 12.25 -6.54 19.38
C ARG A 210 13.23 -6.68 18.22
N ILE A 211 12.84 -7.45 17.21
CA ILE A 211 13.61 -7.64 15.98
C ILE A 211 12.72 -7.14 14.81
N GLY A 212 13.13 -6.06 14.18
CA GLY A 212 12.46 -5.51 13.01
C GLY A 212 13.14 -5.97 11.72
N LEU A 213 12.37 -6.45 10.75
CA LEU A 213 12.85 -6.78 9.41
C LEU A 213 12.37 -5.71 8.43
N SER A 214 13.30 -5.21 7.62
CA SER A 214 13.01 -4.14 6.66
C SER A 214 13.71 -4.38 5.33
N ALA A 215 13.12 -3.92 4.25
CA ALA A 215 13.84 -3.65 3.01
C ALA A 215 14.74 -2.41 3.20
N THR A 216 15.51 -2.05 2.17
CA THR A 216 16.35 -0.85 2.18
C THR A 216 15.51 0.40 2.42
N VAL A 217 15.94 1.24 3.36
CA VAL A 217 15.31 2.51 3.74
C VAL A 217 16.37 3.59 3.87
N ARG A 218 16.02 4.84 3.57
CA ARG A 218 16.96 5.97 3.68
C ARG A 218 17.24 6.35 5.14
N SER A 219 16.20 6.37 5.97
CA SER A 219 16.27 6.79 7.37
C SER A 219 16.20 5.58 8.30
N ALA A 220 17.31 4.82 8.42
CA ALA A 220 17.36 3.68 9.32
C ALA A 220 17.18 4.08 10.79
N SER A 221 17.61 5.29 11.19
CA SER A 221 17.44 5.84 12.54
C SER A 221 15.96 6.03 12.91
N ASP A 222 15.13 6.53 11.99
CA ASP A 222 13.70 6.75 12.25
C ASP A 222 12.94 5.43 12.37
N VAL A 223 13.30 4.44 11.54
CA VAL A 223 12.74 3.09 11.61
C VAL A 223 13.20 2.37 12.89
N ALA A 224 14.45 2.57 13.30
CA ALA A 224 14.96 2.04 14.56
C ALA A 224 14.24 2.68 15.77
N ALA A 225 14.06 4.00 15.77
CA ALA A 225 13.29 4.70 16.79
C ALA A 225 11.82 4.24 16.82
N PHE A 226 11.20 4.03 15.66
CA PHE A 226 9.85 3.45 15.58
C PHE A 226 9.78 2.06 16.24
N LEU A 227 10.77 1.20 15.98
CA LEU A 227 10.84 -0.16 16.53
C LEU A 227 11.08 -0.18 18.04
N GLY A 228 12.08 0.57 18.50
CA GLY A 228 12.52 0.56 19.88
C GLY A 228 11.70 1.44 20.81
N GLY A 229 11.10 2.52 20.28
CA GLY A 229 10.51 3.58 21.07
C GLY A 229 11.61 4.39 21.77
N ASP A 230 11.69 4.33 23.09
CA ASP A 230 12.71 4.95 23.91
C ASP A 230 13.97 4.07 24.15
N ARG A 231 13.98 2.84 23.61
CA ARG A 231 15.06 1.86 23.80
C ARG A 231 16.05 1.90 22.63
N PRO A 232 17.34 1.64 22.88
CA PRO A 232 18.33 1.55 21.82
C PRO A 232 18.07 0.35 20.90
N VAL A 233 18.33 0.53 19.61
CA VAL A 233 18.17 -0.51 18.57
C VAL A 233 19.44 -0.58 17.74
N THR A 234 20.03 -1.75 17.65
CA THR A 234 21.20 -2.01 16.80
C THR A 234 20.77 -2.21 15.37
N VAL A 235 21.30 -1.41 14.45
CA VAL A 235 20.99 -1.51 13.01
C VAL A 235 21.96 -2.49 12.35
N VAL A 236 21.42 -3.57 11.79
CA VAL A 236 22.15 -4.57 10.98
C VAL A 236 21.85 -4.29 9.52
N ASN A 237 22.85 -3.74 8.80
CA ASN A 237 22.70 -3.36 7.39
C ASN A 237 24.02 -3.68 6.62
N PRO A 238 24.31 -4.97 6.37
CA PRO A 238 25.49 -5.34 5.60
C PRO A 238 25.36 -4.88 4.15
N PRO A 239 26.47 -4.48 3.50
CA PRO A 239 26.46 -4.10 2.10
C PRO A 239 25.92 -5.23 1.24
N ALA A 240 24.92 -4.93 0.42
CA ALA A 240 24.34 -5.89 -0.51
C ALA A 240 24.59 -5.40 -1.95
N MET A 241 25.45 -6.09 -2.68
CA MET A 241 25.66 -5.82 -4.10
C MET A 241 24.61 -6.60 -4.93
N ARG A 242 23.49 -5.96 -5.25
CA ARG A 242 22.56 -6.45 -6.28
C ARG A 242 22.44 -5.37 -7.34
N HIS A 243 22.83 -5.68 -8.56
CA HIS A 243 22.61 -4.80 -9.70
C HIS A 243 21.42 -5.35 -10.49
N PRO A 244 20.25 -4.73 -10.39
CA PRO A 244 19.10 -5.13 -11.18
C PRO A 244 19.36 -4.82 -12.65
N GLN A 245 18.84 -5.65 -13.55
CA GLN A 245 18.82 -5.38 -14.98
C GLN A 245 17.50 -4.72 -15.33
N ILE A 246 17.52 -3.40 -15.52
CA ILE A 246 16.33 -2.61 -15.80
C ILE A 246 16.45 -1.98 -17.17
N ARG A 247 15.34 -1.97 -17.93
CA ARG A 247 15.20 -1.24 -19.20
C ARG A 247 13.90 -0.47 -19.20
N ILE A 248 13.90 0.70 -19.83
CA ILE A 248 12.70 1.50 -20.11
C ILE A 248 12.39 1.28 -21.60
N VAL A 249 11.18 0.81 -21.88
CA VAL A 249 10.75 0.42 -23.23
C VAL A 249 9.67 1.38 -23.72
N VAL A 250 9.96 2.10 -24.81
CA VAL A 250 9.01 2.95 -25.52
C VAL A 250 8.69 2.31 -26.87
N PRO A 251 7.50 1.70 -27.02
CA PRO A 251 7.20 0.86 -28.20
C PRO A 251 6.90 1.66 -29.47
N VAL A 252 6.92 3.01 -29.42
CA VAL A 252 6.59 3.90 -30.53
C VAL A 252 7.63 5.01 -30.68
N ALA A 253 7.88 5.45 -31.89
CA ALA A 253 8.84 6.53 -32.16
C ALA A 253 8.40 7.88 -31.56
N ASN A 254 7.09 8.18 -31.61
CA ASN A 254 6.51 9.38 -31.03
C ASN A 254 5.30 9.01 -30.16
N MET A 255 5.36 9.31 -28.86
CA MET A 255 4.29 8.99 -27.91
C MET A 255 3.08 9.91 -28.01
N ASP A 256 3.22 11.10 -28.60
CA ASP A 256 2.12 12.07 -28.73
C ASP A 256 1.43 12.00 -30.11
N ASP A 257 2.12 11.46 -31.13
CA ASP A 257 1.54 11.24 -32.46
C ASP A 257 1.65 9.77 -32.85
N VAL A 258 0.73 8.98 -32.35
CA VAL A 258 0.61 7.55 -32.62
C VAL A 258 -0.14 7.26 -33.92
N SER A 259 -0.82 8.28 -34.51
CA SER A 259 -1.60 8.13 -35.75
C SER A 259 -0.75 7.86 -36.99
N SER A 260 0.50 8.36 -37.01
CA SER A 260 1.41 8.19 -38.13
C SER A 260 1.93 6.73 -38.30
N VAL A 261 1.87 5.90 -37.25
CA VAL A 261 2.33 4.52 -37.28
C VAL A 261 1.26 3.56 -37.83
N ALA A 262 -0.03 3.91 -37.66
CA ALA A 262 -1.15 3.08 -38.13
C ALA A 262 -1.28 3.02 -39.66
N SER A 263 -0.72 4.00 -40.38
CA SER A 263 -0.79 4.06 -41.86
C SER A 263 0.23 3.16 -42.59
N SER A 264 1.23 2.60 -41.87
CA SER A 264 2.28 1.77 -42.49
C SER A 264 2.06 0.26 -42.40
N THR A 265 1.12 -0.19 -41.56
CA THR A 265 0.75 -1.61 -41.44
C THR A 265 -0.74 -1.75 -41.74
N GLY A 266 -1.05 -1.97 -43.02
CA GLY A 266 -2.41 -2.27 -43.44
C GLY A 266 -2.95 -3.49 -42.73
N GLU A 267 -4.13 -3.33 -42.19
CA GLU A 267 -5.17 -4.27 -41.80
C GLU A 267 -5.69 -4.17 -40.37
N ASP A 268 -6.99 -3.99 -40.33
CA ASP A 268 -7.96 -4.17 -39.26
C ASP A 268 -8.10 -3.07 -38.18
N SER A 269 -8.95 -2.17 -38.54
CA SER A 269 -9.71 -1.20 -37.76
C SER A 269 -10.33 -1.76 -36.48
N HIS A 270 -9.78 -1.37 -35.30
CA HIS A 270 -10.60 -1.20 -34.11
C HIS A 270 -11.03 0.29 -34.05
N ALA A 271 -12.11 0.59 -34.69
CA ALA A 271 -12.78 1.90 -34.67
C ALA A 271 -12.95 2.35 -33.21
N GLY A 272 -12.26 3.42 -32.79
CA GLY A 272 -12.38 4.06 -31.48
C GLY A 272 -11.10 4.24 -30.67
N ARG A 273 -9.91 3.82 -31.15
CA ARG A 273 -8.63 3.98 -30.46
C ARG A 273 -7.52 4.63 -31.29
N GLU A 274 -7.89 5.34 -32.35
CA GLU A 274 -6.93 6.13 -33.13
C GLU A 274 -6.24 7.16 -32.20
N GLY A 275 -4.91 7.16 -32.17
CA GLY A 275 -4.10 8.05 -31.35
C GLY A 275 -3.76 7.59 -29.93
N SER A 276 -3.98 6.30 -29.57
CA SER A 276 -3.63 5.78 -28.24
C SER A 276 -2.40 4.88 -28.26
N ILE A 277 -1.45 5.11 -27.31
CA ILE A 277 -0.26 4.27 -27.13
C ILE A 277 -0.58 2.86 -26.56
N TRP A 278 -1.77 2.69 -25.96
CA TRP A 278 -2.12 1.47 -25.24
C TRP A 278 -2.02 0.18 -26.06
N PRO A 279 -2.47 0.10 -27.30
CA PRO A 279 -2.35 -1.11 -28.12
C PRO A 279 -0.89 -1.59 -28.27
N TYR A 280 0.07 -0.67 -28.36
CA TYR A 280 1.49 -0.96 -28.50
C TYR A 280 2.08 -1.44 -27.17
N ILE A 281 1.71 -0.82 -26.06
CA ILE A 281 2.11 -1.25 -24.70
C ILE A 281 1.54 -2.65 -24.41
N GLU A 282 0.23 -2.87 -24.64
CA GLU A 282 -0.44 -4.15 -24.40
C GLU A 282 0.20 -5.29 -25.23
N THR A 283 0.55 -5.02 -26.49
CA THR A 283 1.22 -5.98 -27.37
C THR A 283 2.66 -6.25 -26.91
N GLY A 284 3.42 -5.22 -26.58
CA GLY A 284 4.80 -5.37 -26.07
C GLY A 284 4.84 -6.15 -24.75
N ILE A 285 3.88 -5.92 -23.85
CA ILE A 285 3.76 -6.70 -22.60
C ILE A 285 3.44 -8.16 -22.91
N LEU A 286 2.49 -8.43 -23.81
CA LEU A 286 2.16 -9.81 -24.21
C LEU A 286 3.35 -10.54 -24.82
N ASP A 287 4.14 -9.86 -25.66
CA ASP A 287 5.34 -10.44 -26.25
C ASP A 287 6.37 -10.85 -25.21
N GLU A 288 6.58 -9.98 -24.20
CA GLU A 288 7.50 -10.28 -23.10
C GLU A 288 6.97 -11.40 -22.19
N VAL A 289 5.67 -11.45 -21.92
CA VAL A 289 5.03 -12.55 -21.17
C VAL A 289 5.20 -13.88 -21.88
N LEU A 290 5.12 -13.91 -23.22
CA LEU A 290 5.29 -15.12 -24.01
C LEU A 290 6.75 -15.61 -24.06
N ARG A 291 7.73 -14.69 -23.92
CA ARG A 291 9.17 -15.03 -23.88
C ARG A 291 9.63 -15.58 -22.53
N HIS A 292 8.86 -15.38 -21.46
CA HIS A 292 9.20 -15.75 -20.08
C HIS A 292 8.23 -16.80 -19.54
N ARG A 293 8.67 -17.60 -18.57
CA ARG A 293 7.82 -18.64 -17.95
C ARG A 293 6.86 -18.04 -16.92
N SER A 294 7.32 -17.02 -16.19
CA SER A 294 6.56 -16.38 -15.13
C SER A 294 6.85 -14.88 -15.09
N THR A 295 5.79 -14.08 -15.18
CA THR A 295 5.88 -12.61 -15.22
C THR A 295 4.90 -12.00 -14.25
N ILE A 296 5.36 -11.01 -13.47
CA ILE A 296 4.48 -10.14 -12.71
C ILE A 296 4.44 -8.77 -13.38
N VAL A 297 3.24 -8.30 -13.72
CA VAL A 297 3.00 -6.96 -14.26
C VAL A 297 2.42 -6.07 -13.16
N PHE A 298 3.16 -5.08 -12.72
CA PHE A 298 2.70 -4.13 -11.71
C PHE A 298 2.01 -2.92 -12.34
N THR A 299 0.89 -2.52 -11.75
CA THR A 299 0.15 -1.30 -12.07
C THR A 299 -0.10 -0.49 -10.80
N ASN A 300 -0.39 0.81 -10.96
CA ASN A 300 -0.62 1.70 -9.81
C ASN A 300 -2.09 1.76 -9.37
N SER A 301 -3.00 1.13 -10.09
CA SER A 301 -4.43 1.10 -9.72
C SER A 301 -5.08 -0.25 -10.00
N ARG A 302 -6.07 -0.59 -9.18
CA ARG A 302 -6.86 -1.82 -9.32
C ARG A 302 -7.62 -1.85 -10.65
N GLY A 303 -8.20 -0.70 -11.04
CA GLY A 303 -8.92 -0.58 -12.31
C GLY A 303 -8.04 -0.83 -13.53
N LEU A 304 -6.77 -0.35 -13.49
CA LEU A 304 -5.80 -0.63 -14.54
C LEU A 304 -5.38 -2.10 -14.55
N ALA A 305 -5.22 -2.72 -13.38
CA ALA A 305 -4.89 -4.15 -13.28
C ALA A 305 -5.98 -5.02 -13.93
N GLU A 306 -7.25 -4.75 -13.64
CA GLU A 306 -8.39 -5.48 -14.25
C GLU A 306 -8.45 -5.25 -15.77
N LYS A 307 -8.34 -3.99 -16.21
CA LYS A 307 -8.36 -3.64 -17.63
C LYS A 307 -7.25 -4.33 -18.40
N LEU A 308 -6.02 -4.28 -17.89
CA LEU A 308 -4.85 -4.86 -18.56
C LEU A 308 -4.95 -6.40 -18.60
N THR A 309 -5.44 -7.03 -17.51
CA THR A 309 -5.68 -8.47 -17.46
C THR A 309 -6.67 -8.90 -18.56
N ALA A 310 -7.79 -8.21 -18.69
CA ALA A 310 -8.78 -8.50 -19.73
C ALA A 310 -8.17 -8.36 -21.14
N ARG A 311 -7.42 -7.28 -21.39
CA ARG A 311 -6.81 -7.01 -22.70
C ARG A 311 -5.73 -8.03 -23.08
N LEU A 312 -4.87 -8.43 -22.14
CA LEU A 312 -3.86 -9.45 -22.38
C LEU A 312 -4.49 -10.80 -22.75
N ASN A 313 -5.58 -11.19 -22.09
CA ASN A 313 -6.32 -12.40 -22.42
C ASN A 313 -7.00 -12.31 -23.79
N GLU A 314 -7.62 -11.18 -24.14
CA GLU A 314 -8.21 -10.94 -25.47
C GLU A 314 -7.16 -11.04 -26.60
N LEU A 315 -6.00 -10.35 -26.43
CA LEU A 315 -4.91 -10.37 -27.40
C LEU A 315 -4.30 -11.78 -27.55
N TYR A 316 -4.18 -12.50 -26.45
CA TYR A 316 -3.68 -13.87 -26.48
C TYR A 316 -4.62 -14.81 -27.21
N ALA A 317 -5.92 -14.74 -26.94
CA ALA A 317 -6.94 -15.51 -27.63
C ALA A 317 -6.96 -15.21 -29.16
N ALA A 318 -6.85 -13.94 -29.55
CA ALA A 318 -6.73 -13.55 -30.96
C ALA A 318 -5.48 -14.13 -31.65
N ARG A 319 -4.33 -14.19 -30.94
CA ARG A 319 -3.12 -14.82 -31.49
C ARG A 319 -3.24 -16.33 -31.66
N LEU A 320 -3.89 -17.02 -30.72
CA LEU A 320 -4.15 -18.47 -30.82
C LEU A 320 -5.01 -18.80 -32.04
N GLN A 321 -6.00 -17.96 -32.36
CA GLN A 321 -6.86 -18.13 -33.53
C GLN A 321 -6.11 -17.91 -34.86
N ARG A 322 -5.11 -17.00 -34.89
CA ARG A 322 -4.32 -16.68 -36.09
C ARG A 322 -3.15 -17.65 -36.32
N SER A 323 -2.72 -18.42 -35.34
CA SER A 323 -1.55 -19.32 -35.41
C SER A 323 -1.86 -20.68 -34.82
N PRO A 324 -2.35 -21.63 -35.60
CA PRO A 324 -2.70 -22.98 -35.14
C PRO A 324 -1.54 -23.76 -34.48
N SER A 325 -0.26 -23.46 -34.82
CA SER A 325 0.90 -24.08 -34.20
C SER A 325 1.09 -23.73 -32.71
N ILE A 326 0.61 -22.56 -32.27
CA ILE A 326 0.66 -22.16 -30.85
C ILE A 326 -0.46 -22.86 -30.06
N ALA A 327 -1.56 -23.21 -30.71
CA ALA A 327 -2.66 -23.93 -30.08
C ALA A 327 -2.26 -25.36 -29.62
N VAL A 328 -1.28 -25.99 -30.26
CA VAL A 328 -0.77 -27.32 -29.90
C VAL A 328 -0.01 -27.25 -28.56
N ASP A 329 0.78 -26.20 -28.33
CA ASP A 329 1.50 -26.02 -27.05
C ASP A 329 0.54 -25.71 -25.88
N ALA A 330 -0.53 -24.96 -26.16
CA ALA A 330 -1.57 -24.70 -25.16
C ALA A 330 -2.36 -25.97 -24.79
N ALA A 331 -2.65 -26.82 -25.75
CA ALA A 331 -3.35 -28.10 -25.54
C ALA A 331 -2.45 -29.12 -24.80
N HIS A 332 -1.13 -29.05 -24.96
CA HIS A 332 -0.20 -29.91 -24.20
C HIS A 332 -0.11 -29.49 -22.73
N PHE A 333 -0.35 -28.20 -22.43
CA PHE A 333 -0.37 -27.69 -21.08
C PHE A 333 -1.63 -28.11 -20.29
N GLU A 334 -2.77 -28.30 -20.98
CA GLU A 334 -4.03 -28.77 -20.38
C GLU A 334 -4.04 -30.29 -20.09
N SER A 335 -3.28 -31.09 -20.85
CA SER A 335 -3.30 -32.56 -20.72
C SER A 335 -2.56 -33.10 -19.48
N THR A 336 -1.79 -32.25 -18.78
CA THR A 336 -1.07 -32.61 -17.54
C THR A 336 -1.87 -32.40 -16.26
N SER A 337 -3.00 -31.69 -16.34
CA SER A 337 -3.92 -31.48 -15.19
C SER A 337 -5.12 -32.41 -15.35
N GLY A 338 -5.12 -33.54 -14.67
CA GLY A 338 -6.17 -34.56 -14.70
C GLY A 338 -7.56 -34.07 -14.26
N ALA A 339 -8.19 -33.24 -15.05
CA ALA A 339 -9.59 -32.82 -14.90
C ALA A 339 -10.45 -33.44 -15.99
N THR A 340 -11.36 -34.28 -15.57
CA THR A 340 -12.39 -34.97 -16.34
C THR A 340 -13.14 -34.04 -17.29
N SER A 341 -13.16 -34.44 -18.55
CA SER A 341 -13.83 -33.87 -19.70
C SER A 341 -15.28 -33.45 -19.47
N ASN A 342 -15.52 -32.13 -19.53
CA ASN A 342 -16.75 -31.58 -20.09
C ASN A 342 -16.33 -30.55 -21.12
N ARG A 343 -16.84 -30.71 -22.37
CA ARG A 343 -16.59 -29.83 -23.51
C ARG A 343 -16.74 -28.36 -23.10
N VAL A 344 -15.61 -27.71 -22.81
CA VAL A 344 -15.51 -26.27 -22.61
C VAL A 344 -15.37 -25.66 -24.00
N GLN A 345 -16.26 -24.77 -24.36
CA GLN A 345 -16.16 -23.94 -25.56
C GLN A 345 -14.84 -23.15 -25.48
N SER A 346 -14.17 -22.96 -26.58
CA SER A 346 -12.82 -22.40 -26.83
C SER A 346 -12.54 -20.97 -26.32
N SER A 347 -13.16 -20.53 -25.22
CA SER A 347 -13.08 -19.16 -24.69
C SER A 347 -12.35 -19.01 -23.35
N ASP A 348 -11.81 -20.07 -22.75
CA ASP A 348 -11.32 -20.04 -21.34
C ASP A 348 -9.81 -20.22 -21.16
N VAL A 349 -8.99 -19.94 -22.17
CA VAL A 349 -7.53 -19.95 -22.03
C VAL A 349 -7.05 -18.62 -21.51
N PHE A 350 -6.80 -18.53 -20.20
CA PHE A 350 -6.29 -17.32 -19.55
C PHE A 350 -4.77 -17.35 -19.45
N ILE A 351 -4.08 -16.37 -20.08
CA ILE A 351 -2.64 -16.17 -19.91
C ILE A 351 -2.34 -15.32 -18.68
N ALA A 352 -3.29 -14.46 -18.27
CA ALA A 352 -3.14 -13.51 -17.17
C ALA A 352 -4.32 -13.54 -16.19
N ARG A 353 -4.03 -13.28 -14.90
CA ARG A 353 -5.03 -13.04 -13.85
C ARG A 353 -4.66 -11.80 -13.05
N SER A 354 -5.69 -11.08 -12.53
CA SER A 354 -5.48 -9.92 -11.65
C SER A 354 -5.25 -10.34 -10.19
N HIS A 355 -4.41 -9.57 -9.49
CA HIS A 355 -4.11 -9.77 -8.07
C HIS A 355 -4.06 -8.44 -7.33
N HIS A 356 -5.10 -8.11 -6.57
CA HIS A 356 -5.16 -6.88 -5.75
C HIS A 356 -6.05 -7.07 -4.53
N GLY A 357 -6.02 -6.12 -3.59
CA GLY A 357 -6.70 -6.23 -2.29
C GLY A 357 -8.22 -6.44 -2.35
N SER A 358 -8.87 -6.03 -3.45
CA SER A 358 -10.32 -6.19 -3.62
C SER A 358 -10.75 -7.55 -4.20
N VAL A 359 -9.80 -8.38 -4.66
CA VAL A 359 -10.07 -9.78 -5.05
C VAL A 359 -10.16 -10.65 -3.80
N SER A 360 -11.05 -11.65 -3.78
CA SER A 360 -11.22 -12.53 -2.63
C SER A 360 -9.92 -13.28 -2.27
N LYS A 361 -9.79 -13.66 -0.99
CA LYS A 361 -8.60 -14.36 -0.50
C LYS A 361 -8.36 -15.68 -1.24
N GLU A 362 -9.45 -16.42 -1.50
CA GLU A 362 -9.43 -17.71 -2.17
C GLU A 362 -8.92 -17.58 -3.61
N GLN A 363 -9.44 -16.60 -4.35
CA GLN A 363 -9.03 -16.32 -5.72
C GLN A 363 -7.56 -15.87 -5.80
N ARG A 364 -7.12 -15.04 -4.85
CA ARG A 364 -5.70 -14.65 -4.77
C ARG A 364 -4.79 -15.84 -4.52
N ALA A 365 -5.16 -16.73 -3.60
CA ALA A 365 -4.39 -17.93 -3.31
C ALA A 365 -4.31 -18.89 -4.52
N ILE A 366 -5.40 -19.04 -5.29
CA ILE A 366 -5.42 -19.80 -6.54
C ILE A 366 -4.47 -19.18 -7.57
N THR A 367 -4.51 -17.86 -7.73
CA THR A 367 -3.64 -17.12 -8.66
C THR A 367 -2.16 -17.24 -8.26
N GLU A 368 -1.84 -17.11 -6.99
CA GLU A 368 -0.49 -17.30 -6.45
C GLU A 368 0.03 -18.72 -6.71
N GLN A 369 -0.81 -19.72 -6.46
CA GLN A 369 -0.44 -21.12 -6.66
C GLN A 369 -0.25 -21.44 -8.15
N ALA A 370 -1.12 -20.96 -9.04
CA ALA A 370 -1.02 -21.15 -10.47
C ALA A 370 0.24 -20.49 -11.08
N LEU A 371 0.68 -19.33 -10.55
CA LEU A 371 1.95 -18.74 -10.96
C LEU A 371 3.15 -19.57 -10.49
N LYS A 372 3.10 -20.07 -9.24
CA LYS A 372 4.16 -20.93 -8.67
C LYS A 372 4.32 -22.26 -9.40
N SER A 373 3.22 -22.89 -9.80
CA SER A 373 3.25 -24.14 -10.56
C SER A 373 3.64 -23.96 -12.03
N GLY A 374 3.59 -22.70 -12.52
CA GLY A 374 3.83 -22.37 -13.92
C GLY A 374 2.61 -22.61 -14.83
N GLU A 375 1.43 -22.91 -14.26
CA GLU A 375 0.16 -23.00 -14.98
C GLU A 375 -0.31 -21.63 -15.49
N LEU A 376 0.07 -20.55 -14.79
CA LEU A 376 -0.22 -19.18 -15.16
C LEU A 376 1.08 -18.45 -15.49
N ARG A 377 1.18 -17.87 -16.68
CA ARG A 377 2.39 -17.15 -17.11
C ARG A 377 2.45 -15.71 -16.60
N CYS A 378 1.30 -15.10 -16.37
CA CYS A 378 1.24 -13.68 -16.02
C CYS A 378 0.29 -13.39 -14.85
N VAL A 379 0.73 -12.56 -13.92
CA VAL A 379 -0.13 -11.97 -12.88
C VAL A 379 -0.03 -10.46 -12.99
N VAL A 380 -1.18 -9.79 -13.15
CA VAL A 380 -1.27 -8.32 -13.15
C VAL A 380 -1.64 -7.86 -11.75
N ALA A 381 -0.72 -7.19 -11.08
CA ALA A 381 -0.85 -6.87 -9.66
C ALA A 381 -0.77 -5.36 -9.37
N THR A 382 -1.30 -4.98 -8.21
CA THR A 382 -1.02 -3.69 -7.57
C THR A 382 0.00 -3.89 -6.45
N SER A 383 0.06 -3.01 -5.45
CA SER A 383 0.93 -3.15 -4.28
C SER A 383 0.72 -4.45 -3.45
N SER A 384 -0.31 -5.24 -3.76
CA SER A 384 -0.60 -6.49 -3.04
C SER A 384 0.50 -7.56 -3.14
N LEU A 385 1.31 -7.56 -4.22
CA LEU A 385 2.47 -8.43 -4.41
C LEU A 385 3.82 -7.71 -4.23
N GLU A 386 3.80 -6.46 -3.80
CA GLU A 386 4.99 -5.66 -3.53
C GLU A 386 5.74 -6.14 -2.28
N LEU A 387 5.00 -6.58 -1.25
CA LEU A 387 5.55 -7.08 0.01
C LEU A 387 5.87 -8.58 -0.07
N GLY A 388 6.80 -9.04 0.75
CA GLY A 388 7.57 -10.29 0.78
C GLY A 388 6.86 -11.64 0.68
N ILE A 389 5.74 -11.74 -0.03
CA ILE A 389 5.10 -13.04 -0.32
C ILE A 389 6.02 -13.85 -1.24
N ASP A 390 6.21 -15.12 -0.92
CA ASP A 390 6.93 -16.05 -1.80
C ASP A 390 6.07 -16.40 -3.02
N MET A 391 6.47 -15.90 -4.18
CA MET A 391 5.81 -16.17 -5.48
C MET A 391 6.52 -17.22 -6.32
N GLY A 392 7.50 -17.95 -5.74
CA GLY A 392 8.34 -18.87 -6.47
C GLY A 392 9.35 -18.17 -7.38
N ALA A 393 9.77 -18.83 -8.45
CA ALA A 393 10.71 -18.28 -9.42
C ALA A 393 9.98 -17.38 -10.42
N VAL A 394 10.06 -16.08 -10.21
CA VAL A 394 9.59 -15.07 -11.17
C VAL A 394 10.75 -14.64 -12.05
N ASP A 395 10.59 -14.77 -13.37
CA ASP A 395 11.64 -14.49 -14.33
C ASP A 395 11.73 -13.01 -14.67
N LEU A 396 10.58 -12.34 -14.77
CA LEU A 396 10.47 -10.95 -15.20
C LEU A 396 9.45 -10.18 -14.38
N VAL A 397 9.78 -8.94 -14.05
CA VAL A 397 8.83 -7.95 -13.56
C VAL A 397 8.65 -6.85 -14.62
N ILE A 398 7.41 -6.55 -14.94
CA ILE A 398 7.02 -5.42 -15.79
C ILE A 398 6.33 -4.37 -14.95
N GLN A 399 6.77 -3.12 -15.07
CA GLN A 399 6.15 -1.98 -14.45
C GLN A 399 5.40 -1.16 -15.50
N VAL A 400 4.08 -1.06 -15.40
CA VAL A 400 3.25 -0.20 -16.27
C VAL A 400 2.97 1.10 -15.53
N ALA A 401 3.36 2.20 -16.13
CA ALA A 401 3.47 3.50 -15.50
C ALA A 401 4.53 3.55 -14.37
N THR A 402 4.95 4.74 -14.04
CA THR A 402 5.96 4.99 -13.01
C THR A 402 5.46 4.54 -11.62
N PRO A 403 6.23 3.77 -10.84
CA PRO A 403 5.87 3.48 -9.46
C PRO A 403 5.80 4.77 -8.62
N LEU A 404 5.04 4.75 -7.54
CA LEU A 404 4.78 5.93 -6.72
C LEU A 404 6.00 6.41 -5.91
N SER A 405 7.02 5.55 -5.76
CA SER A 405 8.26 5.84 -5.06
C SER A 405 9.39 4.93 -5.53
N VAL A 406 10.63 5.34 -5.30
CA VAL A 406 11.83 4.54 -5.60
C VAL A 406 11.83 3.25 -4.78
N ALA A 407 11.43 3.35 -3.49
CA ALA A 407 11.32 2.20 -2.60
C ALA A 407 10.34 1.14 -3.15
N SER A 408 9.16 1.58 -3.63
CA SER A 408 8.17 0.71 -4.28
C SER A 408 8.75 0.07 -5.56
N GLY A 409 9.44 0.84 -6.39
CA GLY A 409 10.13 0.33 -7.60
C GLY A 409 11.11 -0.80 -7.27
N LEU A 410 11.99 -0.60 -6.28
CA LEU A 410 12.94 -1.63 -5.83
C LEU A 410 12.27 -2.89 -5.29
N GLN A 411 11.19 -2.74 -4.52
CA GLN A 411 10.44 -3.88 -3.97
C GLN A 411 9.76 -4.69 -5.06
N ARG A 412 9.17 -4.02 -6.08
CA ARG A 412 8.53 -4.65 -7.23
C ARG A 412 9.55 -5.41 -8.08
N ILE A 413 10.63 -4.74 -8.50
CA ILE A 413 11.68 -5.37 -9.32
C ILE A 413 12.37 -6.51 -8.54
N GLY A 414 12.52 -6.37 -7.22
CA GLY A 414 13.04 -7.41 -6.34
C GLY A 414 12.20 -8.69 -6.27
N ARG A 415 10.99 -8.73 -6.87
CA ARG A 415 10.21 -9.97 -7.04
C ARG A 415 10.80 -10.88 -8.10
N ALA A 416 11.48 -10.33 -9.12
CA ALA A 416 12.22 -11.15 -10.08
C ALA A 416 13.55 -11.61 -9.49
N GLY A 417 13.96 -12.83 -9.79
CA GLY A 417 15.23 -13.40 -9.31
C GLY A 417 15.31 -13.50 -7.78
N HIS A 418 14.22 -13.84 -7.11
CA HIS A 418 14.07 -13.82 -5.64
C HIS A 418 15.03 -14.77 -4.88
N GLN A 419 15.81 -15.59 -5.58
CA GLN A 419 16.76 -16.53 -4.98
C GLN A 419 18.10 -15.85 -4.64
N VAL A 420 18.85 -16.43 -3.70
CA VAL A 420 20.21 -15.98 -3.36
C VAL A 420 21.09 -16.08 -4.61
N GLY A 421 21.68 -14.95 -5.05
CA GLY A 421 22.49 -14.87 -6.27
C GLY A 421 21.68 -14.64 -7.55
N GLY A 422 20.35 -14.58 -7.50
CA GLY A 422 19.50 -14.29 -8.66
C GLY A 422 19.62 -12.82 -9.12
N VAL A 423 19.47 -12.60 -10.44
CA VAL A 423 19.44 -11.25 -11.04
C VAL A 423 17.98 -10.80 -11.20
N SER A 424 17.66 -9.64 -10.62
CA SER A 424 16.35 -9.03 -10.76
C SER A 424 16.20 -8.36 -12.12
N LYS A 425 15.30 -8.85 -12.98
CA LYS A 425 15.02 -8.29 -14.31
C LYS A 425 13.75 -7.46 -14.28
N GLY A 426 13.81 -6.23 -14.82
CA GLY A 426 12.70 -5.32 -14.86
C GLY A 426 12.54 -4.56 -16.16
N LEU A 427 11.29 -4.39 -16.62
CA LEU A 427 10.94 -3.56 -17.76
C LEU A 427 9.94 -2.49 -17.32
N PHE A 428 10.18 -1.25 -17.74
CA PHE A 428 9.27 -0.13 -17.50
C PHE A 428 8.58 0.25 -18.82
N PHE A 429 7.24 0.31 -18.80
CA PHE A 429 6.44 0.78 -19.92
C PHE A 429 5.74 2.09 -19.51
N PRO A 430 6.35 3.25 -19.78
CA PRO A 430 5.72 4.55 -19.55
C PRO A 430 4.54 4.76 -20.51
N ARG A 431 3.53 5.51 -20.07
CA ARG A 431 2.29 5.75 -20.83
C ARG A 431 2.27 7.10 -21.54
N THR A 432 3.06 8.03 -21.06
CA THR A 432 3.20 9.38 -21.60
C THR A 432 4.66 9.80 -21.55
N ARG A 433 5.06 10.84 -22.29
CA ARG A 433 6.41 11.41 -22.21
C ARG A 433 6.74 11.91 -20.81
N ARG A 434 5.74 12.40 -20.06
CA ARG A 434 5.94 12.80 -18.66
C ARG A 434 6.24 11.58 -17.79
N ASP A 435 5.47 10.53 -17.91
CA ASP A 435 5.66 9.25 -17.20
C ASP A 435 7.04 8.63 -17.55
N LEU A 436 7.53 8.87 -18.78
CA LEU A 436 8.86 8.45 -19.22
C LEU A 436 9.98 9.17 -18.44
N VAL A 437 9.87 10.49 -18.26
CA VAL A 437 10.80 11.27 -17.44
C VAL A 437 10.79 10.79 -15.99
N ASP A 438 9.61 10.60 -15.42
CA ASP A 438 9.47 10.11 -14.04
C ASP A 438 10.07 8.71 -13.88
N SER A 439 9.88 7.82 -14.88
CA SER A 439 10.49 6.47 -14.90
C SER A 439 12.01 6.53 -14.98
N ALA A 440 12.56 7.42 -15.81
CA ALA A 440 14.00 7.62 -15.93
C ALA A 440 14.63 8.02 -14.60
N VAL A 441 14.02 8.98 -13.89
CA VAL A 441 14.50 9.44 -12.58
C VAL A 441 14.42 8.33 -11.53
N ILE A 442 13.31 7.59 -11.49
CA ILE A 442 13.16 6.48 -10.53
C ILE A 442 14.21 5.41 -10.77
N VAL A 443 14.44 5.01 -12.02
CA VAL A 443 15.44 4.00 -12.35
C VAL A 443 16.85 4.48 -11.99
N GLU A 444 17.19 5.73 -12.28
CA GLU A 444 18.45 6.34 -11.85
C GLU A 444 18.61 6.31 -10.32
N CYS A 445 17.56 6.69 -9.59
CA CYS A 445 17.56 6.66 -8.14
C CYS A 445 17.69 5.24 -7.58
N MET A 446 17.10 4.23 -8.24
CA MET A 446 17.24 2.83 -7.86
C MET A 446 18.69 2.34 -7.98
N PHE A 447 19.40 2.70 -9.06
CA PHE A 447 20.81 2.39 -9.23
C PHE A 447 21.71 3.15 -8.26
N ALA A 448 21.40 4.42 -8.01
CA ALA A 448 22.15 5.27 -7.07
C ALA A 448 21.84 5.00 -5.59
N GLY A 449 20.85 4.13 -5.28
CA GLY A 449 20.41 3.87 -3.89
C GLY A 449 19.76 5.09 -3.22
N ARG A 450 19.27 6.06 -3.99
CA ARG A 450 18.61 7.28 -3.48
C ARG A 450 17.13 6.99 -3.23
N LEU A 451 16.74 6.90 -1.97
CA LEU A 451 15.38 6.63 -1.53
C LEU A 451 14.74 7.87 -0.91
N GLU A 452 13.43 7.89 -0.92
CA GLU A 452 12.63 8.88 -0.19
C GLU A 452 12.72 8.67 1.33
N ASN A 453 12.52 9.72 2.10
CA ASN A 453 12.46 9.64 3.55
C ASN A 453 11.18 8.93 3.99
N LEU A 454 11.32 8.07 4.98
CA LEU A 454 10.19 7.49 5.67
C LEU A 454 9.91 8.33 6.92
N THR A 455 8.79 9.05 6.92
CA THR A 455 8.41 9.94 8.02
C THR A 455 7.24 9.35 8.80
N PRO A 456 7.46 8.84 10.02
CA PRO A 456 6.38 8.40 10.90
C PRO A 456 5.42 9.56 11.22
N PRO A 457 4.10 9.29 11.36
CA PRO A 457 3.15 10.32 11.77
C PRO A 457 3.49 10.88 13.15
N HIS A 458 3.44 12.21 13.31
CA HIS A 458 3.63 12.89 14.59
C HIS A 458 2.29 13.11 15.29
N ASN A 459 2.20 12.66 16.54
CA ASN A 459 1.07 12.88 17.44
C ASN A 459 -0.31 12.58 16.84
N PRO A 460 -0.57 11.41 16.21
CA PRO A 460 -1.89 11.10 15.64
C PRO A 460 -2.90 10.92 16.78
N LEU A 461 -3.69 11.98 17.07
CA LEU A 461 -4.59 12.05 18.22
C LEU A 461 -5.80 11.11 18.11
N ASP A 462 -6.23 10.79 16.91
CA ASP A 462 -7.27 9.79 16.66
C ASP A 462 -6.83 8.39 17.09
N VAL A 463 -5.58 8.01 16.78
CA VAL A 463 -4.99 6.75 17.24
C VAL A 463 -4.77 6.77 18.76
N LEU A 464 -4.31 7.89 19.33
CA LEU A 464 -4.17 8.07 20.77
C LEU A 464 -5.51 7.87 21.47
N ALA A 465 -6.57 8.51 20.99
CA ALA A 465 -7.91 8.40 21.55
C ALA A 465 -8.42 6.95 21.52
N GLN A 466 -8.28 6.26 20.38
CA GLN A 466 -8.68 4.87 20.23
C GLN A 466 -7.94 3.95 21.22
N GLN A 467 -6.61 4.07 21.27
CA GLN A 467 -5.77 3.26 22.14
C GLN A 467 -6.01 3.55 23.64
N THR A 468 -6.29 4.80 24.00
CA THR A 468 -6.63 5.18 25.36
C THR A 468 -7.95 4.54 25.81
N VAL A 469 -9.00 4.59 24.99
CA VAL A 469 -10.27 3.92 25.27
C VAL A 469 -10.08 2.41 25.41
N ALA A 470 -9.29 1.81 24.52
CA ALA A 470 -9.02 0.37 24.55
C ALA A 470 -8.22 -0.06 25.77
N ALA A 471 -7.28 0.74 26.23
CA ALA A 471 -6.48 0.47 27.43
C ALA A 471 -7.34 0.62 28.71
N ALA A 472 -8.06 1.74 28.83
CA ALA A 472 -8.97 2.01 29.96
C ALA A 472 -10.12 0.99 30.08
N ALA A 473 -10.51 0.34 28.96
CA ALA A 473 -11.50 -0.73 28.95
C ALA A 473 -11.03 -2.04 29.59
N MET A 474 -9.72 -2.21 29.73
CA MET A 474 -9.11 -3.42 30.31
C MET A 474 -8.71 -3.24 31.77
N GLU A 475 -8.36 -2.02 32.18
CA GLU A 475 -7.92 -1.67 33.52
C GLU A 475 -8.05 -0.17 33.77
N ALA A 476 -8.16 0.24 35.03
CA ALA A 476 -8.07 1.65 35.38
C ALA A 476 -6.66 2.19 35.07
N LEU A 477 -6.58 3.33 34.42
CA LEU A 477 -5.32 3.94 34.04
C LEU A 477 -5.00 5.14 34.94
N GLN A 478 -3.80 5.17 35.50
CA GLN A 478 -3.25 6.37 36.09
C GLN A 478 -2.77 7.30 34.96
N VAL A 479 -3.29 8.53 34.91
CA VAL A 479 -3.09 9.46 33.79
C VAL A 479 -1.63 9.75 33.52
N ASP A 480 -0.81 9.96 34.55
CA ASP A 480 0.60 10.30 34.41
C ASP A 480 1.44 9.09 33.92
N GLU A 481 1.13 7.89 34.41
CA GLU A 481 1.73 6.67 33.93
C GLU A 481 1.34 6.39 32.47
N TRP A 482 0.07 6.62 32.12
CA TRP A 482 -0.39 6.45 30.75
C TRP A 482 0.27 7.46 29.81
N TYR A 483 0.41 8.71 30.23
CA TYR A 483 1.12 9.73 29.46
C TYR A 483 2.59 9.34 29.23
N SER A 484 3.27 8.89 30.28
CA SER A 484 4.66 8.42 30.18
C SER A 484 4.79 7.22 29.24
N ARG A 485 3.85 6.26 29.33
CA ARG A 485 3.82 5.09 28.44
C ARG A 485 3.58 5.49 26.99
N VAL A 486 2.66 6.40 26.71
CA VAL A 486 2.38 6.91 25.36
C VAL A 486 3.63 7.56 24.75
N ARG A 487 4.37 8.35 25.53
CA ARG A 487 5.59 9.03 25.06
C ARG A 487 6.78 8.11 24.79
N ARG A 488 6.78 6.88 25.28
CA ARG A 488 7.77 5.88 24.91
C ARG A 488 7.64 5.45 23.46
N ALA A 489 6.44 5.48 22.88
CA ALA A 489 6.24 5.20 21.47
C ALA A 489 6.69 6.38 20.62
N ALA A 490 7.56 6.15 19.63
CA ALA A 490 8.20 7.17 18.80
C ALA A 490 7.23 8.21 18.19
N PRO A 491 6.02 7.83 17.68
CA PRO A 491 5.07 8.82 17.16
C PRO A 491 4.61 9.88 18.16
N TRP A 492 4.74 9.65 19.47
CA TRP A 492 4.30 10.57 20.53
C TRP A 492 5.40 11.00 21.48
N LYS A 493 6.67 10.78 21.15
CA LYS A 493 7.80 11.17 22.02
C LYS A 493 7.76 12.64 22.43
N ASP A 494 7.31 13.50 21.50
CA ASP A 494 7.24 14.96 21.69
C ASP A 494 5.78 15.43 21.93
N LEU A 495 4.87 14.55 22.38
CA LEU A 495 3.47 14.91 22.66
C LEU A 495 3.40 15.90 23.82
N PRO A 496 2.89 17.14 23.60
CA PRO A 496 2.73 18.09 24.69
C PRO A 496 1.64 17.64 25.67
N ARG A 497 1.88 17.81 26.98
CA ARG A 497 0.93 17.44 28.03
C ARG A 497 -0.46 18.06 27.79
N ARG A 498 -0.53 19.34 27.45
CA ARG A 498 -1.78 20.05 27.17
C ARG A 498 -2.60 19.40 26.04
N VAL A 499 -1.94 18.84 25.01
CA VAL A 499 -2.61 18.19 23.88
C VAL A 499 -3.12 16.81 24.29
N PHE A 500 -2.33 16.09 25.09
CA PHE A 500 -2.77 14.84 25.71
C PHE A 500 -3.99 15.05 26.62
N ASP A 501 -3.94 16.02 27.53
CA ASP A 501 -5.05 16.32 28.44
C ASP A 501 -6.30 16.77 27.69
N ALA A 502 -6.17 17.58 26.63
CA ALA A 502 -7.30 17.94 25.75
C ALA A 502 -7.94 16.73 25.05
N THR A 503 -7.13 15.73 24.69
CA THR A 503 -7.65 14.46 24.13
C THR A 503 -8.45 13.68 25.18
N LEU A 504 -7.98 13.65 26.44
CA LEU A 504 -8.71 13.03 27.54
C LEU A 504 -9.98 13.79 27.91
N ASP A 505 -9.96 15.14 27.84
CA ASP A 505 -11.15 15.99 28.04
C ASP A 505 -12.23 15.63 27.01
N MET A 506 -11.86 15.54 25.75
CA MET A 506 -12.78 15.11 24.68
C MET A 506 -13.37 13.72 24.98
N LEU A 507 -12.55 12.74 25.36
CA LEU A 507 -13.00 11.37 25.66
C LEU A 507 -13.89 11.29 26.92
N SER A 508 -13.73 12.22 27.88
CA SER A 508 -14.52 12.29 29.12
C SER A 508 -15.71 13.22 29.03
N GLY A 509 -15.94 13.88 27.89
CA GLY A 509 -17.15 14.68 27.62
C GLY A 509 -17.02 16.17 27.97
N ARG A 510 -15.80 16.68 28.10
CA ARG A 510 -15.54 18.11 28.17
C ARG A 510 -15.21 18.65 26.80
N TYR A 511 -16.09 19.47 26.23
CA TYR A 511 -15.95 20.01 24.88
C TYR A 511 -15.82 21.53 24.89
N PRO A 512 -14.99 22.10 24.01
CA PRO A 512 -14.83 23.56 23.92
C PRO A 512 -16.02 24.28 23.30
N SER A 513 -16.93 23.58 22.60
CA SER A 513 -18.14 24.15 21.98
C SER A 513 -19.30 23.18 21.96
N GLY A 514 -20.51 23.70 21.79
CA GLY A 514 -21.76 22.92 21.71
C GLY A 514 -21.85 22.00 20.48
N ASP A 515 -21.03 22.22 19.46
CA ASP A 515 -21.01 21.41 18.22
C ASP A 515 -20.65 19.93 18.45
N PHE A 516 -20.03 19.64 19.58
CA PHE A 516 -19.64 18.30 20.00
C PHE A 516 -20.63 17.62 20.94
N SER A 517 -21.79 18.22 21.24
CA SER A 517 -22.80 17.66 22.16
C SER A 517 -23.30 16.25 21.76
N ALA A 518 -23.27 15.93 20.46
CA ALA A 518 -23.61 14.59 19.99
C ALA A 518 -22.53 13.52 20.33
N PHE A 519 -21.40 13.92 20.87
CA PHE A 519 -20.29 13.06 21.22
C PHE A 519 -20.52 12.50 22.64
N ARG A 520 -20.93 11.26 22.74
CA ARG A 520 -21.06 10.61 24.04
C ARG A 520 -19.70 10.29 24.65
N PRO A 521 -19.40 10.69 25.88
CA PRO A 521 -18.13 10.37 26.54
C PRO A 521 -17.93 8.85 26.63
N LYS A 522 -16.70 8.41 26.43
CA LYS A 522 -16.30 6.99 26.49
C LYS A 522 -15.60 6.65 27.80
N LEU A 523 -15.02 7.65 28.45
CA LEU A 523 -14.26 7.52 29.68
C LEU A 523 -14.87 8.37 30.79
N VAL A 524 -14.49 8.03 32.01
CA VAL A 524 -14.66 8.85 33.21
C VAL A 524 -13.29 9.21 33.72
N TRP A 525 -13.02 10.50 33.89
CA TRP A 525 -11.75 10.99 34.44
C TRP A 525 -12.01 11.57 35.84
N ASN A 526 -11.54 10.87 36.87
CA ASN A 526 -11.46 11.42 38.22
C ASN A 526 -10.23 12.32 38.30
N ARG A 527 -10.44 13.63 38.44
CA ARG A 527 -9.36 14.64 38.45
C ARG A 527 -8.57 14.66 39.76
N GLU A 528 -9.20 14.28 40.84
CA GLU A 528 -8.56 14.28 42.18
C GLU A 528 -7.55 13.12 42.29
N THR A 529 -7.95 11.94 41.84
CA THR A 529 -7.08 10.75 41.89
C THR A 529 -6.23 10.56 40.65
N GLY A 530 -6.48 11.30 39.56
CA GLY A 530 -5.81 11.12 38.28
C GLY A 530 -6.14 9.79 37.57
N ILE A 531 -7.28 9.17 37.90
CA ILE A 531 -7.66 7.86 37.37
C ILE A 531 -8.64 8.00 36.20
N LEU A 532 -8.35 7.28 35.10
CA LEU A 532 -9.25 7.09 33.96
C LEU A 532 -9.88 5.70 34.03
N THR A 533 -11.20 5.66 33.90
CA THR A 533 -11.95 4.39 33.78
C THR A 533 -12.87 4.41 32.58
N ALA A 534 -13.11 3.24 32.01
CA ALA A 534 -14.01 3.09 30.87
C ALA A 534 -15.49 3.15 31.28
N ARG A 535 -16.32 3.79 30.49
CA ARG A 535 -17.78 3.70 30.62
C ARG A 535 -18.30 2.37 30.08
N PRO A 536 -19.48 1.92 30.54
CA PRO A 536 -20.12 0.73 29.96
C PRO A 536 -20.23 0.82 28.43
N GLY A 537 -19.91 -0.26 27.76
CA GLY A 537 -19.89 -0.35 26.29
C GLY A 537 -18.59 0.12 25.61
N ALA A 538 -17.64 0.73 26.32
CA ALA A 538 -16.38 1.19 25.73
C ALA A 538 -15.52 0.02 25.19
N GLN A 539 -15.51 -1.12 25.88
CA GLN A 539 -14.79 -2.31 25.41
C GLN A 539 -15.39 -2.87 24.12
N LEU A 540 -16.72 -2.96 24.04
CA LEU A 540 -17.39 -3.42 22.81
C LEU A 540 -17.06 -2.50 21.64
N LEU A 541 -17.08 -1.19 21.88
CA LEU A 541 -16.68 -0.20 20.88
C LEU A 541 -15.23 -0.41 20.42
N ALA A 542 -14.28 -0.54 21.34
CA ALA A 542 -12.87 -0.75 21.03
C ALA A 542 -12.62 -2.03 20.23
N VAL A 543 -13.38 -3.10 20.51
CA VAL A 543 -13.24 -4.38 19.79
C VAL A 543 -13.90 -4.34 18.42
N THR A 544 -15.06 -3.68 18.27
CA THR A 544 -15.75 -3.58 16.97
C THR A 544 -15.05 -2.60 16.00
N SER A 545 -14.24 -1.68 16.53
CA SER A 545 -13.47 -0.68 15.77
C SER A 545 -11.97 -0.89 15.94
N GLY A 546 -11.51 -2.12 15.72
CA GLY A 546 -10.16 -2.57 16.06
C GLY A 546 -9.04 -2.14 15.10
N GLY A 547 -9.37 -1.55 13.94
CA GLY A 547 -8.39 -1.03 12.97
C GLY A 547 -8.20 0.48 13.09
N THR A 548 -7.22 1.03 12.38
CA THR A 548 -7.11 2.46 12.16
C THR A 548 -8.31 2.94 11.34
N ILE A 549 -8.74 4.19 11.57
CA ILE A 549 -9.85 4.78 10.84
C ILE A 549 -9.49 4.84 9.36
N PRO A 550 -10.20 4.13 8.48
CA PRO A 550 -9.90 4.15 7.05
C PRO A 550 -10.21 5.51 6.45
N ASP A 551 -9.39 5.93 5.51
CA ASP A 551 -9.61 7.20 4.81
C ASP A 551 -10.83 7.17 3.89
N ARG A 552 -11.33 5.97 3.51
CA ARG A 552 -12.49 5.77 2.62
C ARG A 552 -13.32 4.55 3.02
N GLY A 553 -14.62 4.60 2.65
CA GLY A 553 -15.55 3.48 2.80
C GLY A 553 -15.35 2.46 1.68
N MET A 554 -15.36 1.19 2.04
CA MET A 554 -15.37 0.06 1.11
C MET A 554 -16.62 -0.76 1.36
N TYR A 555 -17.29 -1.19 0.28
CA TYR A 555 -18.44 -2.07 0.32
C TYR A 555 -18.00 -3.51 0.07
N SER A 556 -18.37 -4.43 0.93
CA SER A 556 -18.12 -5.86 0.70
C SER A 556 -19.02 -6.37 -0.42
N VAL A 557 -18.43 -7.06 -1.41
CA VAL A 557 -19.16 -7.73 -2.50
C VAL A 557 -19.36 -9.19 -2.12
N LEU A 558 -20.63 -9.61 -2.03
CA LEU A 558 -21.02 -10.92 -1.52
C LEU A 558 -21.94 -11.65 -2.52
N LEU A 559 -21.92 -12.97 -2.50
CA LEU A 559 -22.94 -13.81 -3.14
C LEU A 559 -24.22 -13.84 -2.29
N PRO A 560 -25.39 -14.14 -2.87
CA PRO A 560 -26.63 -14.37 -2.15
C PRO A 560 -26.50 -15.49 -1.10
N GLU A 561 -27.34 -15.48 -0.08
CA GLU A 561 -27.40 -16.57 0.90
C GLU A 561 -27.88 -17.86 0.23
N GLY A 562 -27.12 -18.97 0.46
CA GLY A 562 -27.45 -20.27 -0.11
C GLY A 562 -26.77 -20.60 -1.45
N GLU A 563 -26.09 -19.68 -2.10
CA GLU A 563 -25.30 -19.93 -3.31
C GLU A 563 -23.81 -20.22 -3.05
N GLU A 564 -23.50 -20.63 -1.84
CA GLU A 564 -22.13 -20.97 -1.41
C GLU A 564 -21.66 -22.31 -2.02
N LYS A 565 -21.18 -22.26 -3.26
CA LYS A 565 -20.47 -23.43 -3.83
C LYS A 565 -19.06 -23.45 -3.23
N ALA A 566 -18.83 -24.32 -2.22
CA ALA A 566 -17.53 -24.72 -1.69
C ALA A 566 -16.48 -23.60 -1.56
N GLY A 567 -16.83 -22.46 -0.92
CA GLY A 567 -15.91 -21.34 -0.77
C GLY A 567 -16.51 -20.18 0.03
N SER A 568 -15.78 -19.09 0.10
CA SER A 568 -16.21 -17.86 0.76
C SER A 568 -17.35 -17.18 -0.02
N ARG A 569 -18.38 -16.74 0.70
CA ARG A 569 -19.45 -15.88 0.17
C ARG A 569 -18.91 -14.53 -0.37
N ARG A 570 -17.72 -14.13 0.07
CA ARG A 570 -17.12 -12.84 -0.27
C ARG A 570 -16.37 -12.91 -1.61
N VAL A 571 -16.82 -12.13 -2.59
CA VAL A 571 -16.20 -11.99 -3.90
C VAL A 571 -15.05 -10.97 -3.88
N GLY A 572 -15.25 -9.84 -3.15
CA GLY A 572 -14.26 -8.78 -3.09
C GLY A 572 -14.76 -7.53 -2.39
N GLU A 573 -14.26 -6.36 -2.83
CA GLU A 573 -14.64 -5.05 -2.31
C GLU A 573 -14.76 -4.02 -3.44
N LEU A 574 -15.71 -3.09 -3.29
CA LEU A 574 -15.88 -1.93 -4.16
C LEU A 574 -15.75 -0.63 -3.37
N ASP A 575 -15.24 0.39 -4.03
CA ASP A 575 -15.17 1.74 -3.46
C ASP A 575 -16.57 2.34 -3.28
N GLU A 576 -16.76 3.11 -2.22
CA GLU A 576 -18.03 3.75 -1.85
C GLU A 576 -18.60 4.60 -3.00
N GLU A 577 -17.75 5.34 -3.73
CA GLU A 577 -18.19 6.15 -4.86
C GLU A 577 -18.65 5.28 -6.05
N MET A 578 -17.91 4.19 -6.34
CA MET A 578 -18.33 3.23 -7.36
C MET A 578 -19.72 2.68 -7.06
N VAL A 579 -19.99 2.36 -5.79
CA VAL A 579 -21.30 1.84 -5.36
C VAL A 579 -22.38 2.90 -5.48
N TYR A 580 -22.10 4.17 -5.15
CA TYR A 580 -23.08 5.27 -5.33
C TYR A 580 -23.43 5.55 -6.78
N GLU A 581 -22.50 5.32 -7.72
CA GLU A 581 -22.74 5.45 -9.16
C GLU A 581 -23.35 4.19 -9.80
N SER A 582 -23.36 3.08 -9.08
CA SER A 582 -23.89 1.80 -9.56
C SER A 582 -25.38 1.65 -9.27
N ARG A 583 -26.05 0.90 -10.15
CA ARG A 583 -27.48 0.57 -10.01
C ARG A 583 -27.63 -0.95 -9.93
N VAL A 584 -28.75 -1.37 -9.36
CA VAL A 584 -29.18 -2.78 -9.42
C VAL A 584 -29.31 -3.18 -10.89
N ASN A 585 -28.83 -4.36 -11.25
CA ASN A 585 -28.66 -4.94 -12.59
C ASN A 585 -27.42 -4.45 -13.38
N ASP A 586 -26.64 -3.49 -12.91
CA ASP A 586 -25.35 -3.18 -13.53
C ASP A 586 -24.45 -4.42 -13.49
N ILE A 587 -23.63 -4.58 -14.53
CA ILE A 587 -22.65 -5.66 -14.60
C ILE A 587 -21.27 -5.03 -14.41
N ILE A 588 -20.53 -5.57 -13.44
CA ILE A 588 -19.17 -5.13 -13.09
C ILE A 588 -18.19 -6.28 -13.25
N THR A 589 -16.94 -5.97 -13.57
CA THR A 589 -15.83 -6.94 -13.57
C THR A 589 -15.12 -6.90 -12.23
N LEU A 590 -14.96 -8.04 -11.56
CA LEU A 590 -14.16 -8.13 -10.34
C LEU A 590 -13.45 -9.49 -10.29
N GLY A 591 -12.12 -9.47 -10.28
CA GLY A 591 -11.32 -10.66 -10.52
C GLY A 591 -11.34 -11.05 -12.01
N ALA A 592 -11.41 -12.34 -12.30
CA ALA A 592 -11.47 -12.85 -13.67
C ALA A 592 -12.92 -13.02 -14.20
N THR A 593 -13.93 -12.53 -13.47
CA THR A 593 -15.35 -12.82 -13.75
C THR A 593 -16.17 -11.53 -13.74
N SER A 594 -17.23 -11.51 -14.58
CA SER A 594 -18.26 -10.46 -14.56
C SER A 594 -19.35 -10.80 -13.57
N TRP A 595 -19.86 -9.79 -12.87
CA TRP A 595 -20.83 -9.91 -11.78
C TRP A 595 -22.00 -8.95 -12.01
N ARG A 596 -23.21 -9.42 -11.87
CA ARG A 596 -24.41 -8.58 -11.90
C ARG A 596 -24.79 -8.17 -10.48
N ILE A 597 -24.97 -6.87 -10.25
CA ILE A 597 -25.44 -6.32 -8.98
C ILE A 597 -26.92 -6.67 -8.81
N GLN A 598 -27.23 -7.46 -7.77
CA GLN A 598 -28.59 -7.82 -7.38
C GLN A 598 -29.17 -6.83 -6.38
N GLN A 599 -28.36 -6.43 -5.41
CA GLN A 599 -28.81 -5.55 -4.34
C GLN A 599 -27.66 -4.72 -3.81
N ILE A 600 -27.93 -3.48 -3.45
CA ILE A 600 -27.01 -2.59 -2.75
C ILE A 600 -27.62 -2.29 -1.38
N THR A 601 -26.91 -2.66 -0.32
CA THR A 601 -27.26 -2.38 1.08
C THR A 601 -26.42 -1.23 1.62
N ARG A 602 -26.48 -0.97 2.93
CA ARG A 602 -25.75 0.11 3.57
C ARG A 602 -24.21 -0.07 3.52
N ASP A 603 -23.71 -1.30 3.49
CA ASP A 603 -22.30 -1.66 3.61
C ASP A 603 -21.89 -2.85 2.70
N GLN A 604 -22.81 -3.38 1.92
CA GLN A 604 -22.61 -4.58 1.08
C GLN A 604 -23.28 -4.42 -0.28
N VAL A 605 -22.69 -5.11 -1.27
CA VAL A 605 -23.25 -5.28 -2.61
C VAL A 605 -23.42 -6.77 -2.86
N ILE A 606 -24.65 -7.21 -3.09
CA ILE A 606 -24.98 -8.60 -3.43
C ILE A 606 -24.90 -8.76 -4.94
N VAL A 607 -24.13 -9.75 -5.39
CA VAL A 607 -23.88 -9.99 -6.82
C VAL A 607 -24.05 -11.44 -7.20
N THR A 608 -24.47 -11.67 -8.45
CA THR A 608 -24.53 -13.00 -9.07
C THR A 608 -23.59 -13.08 -10.27
N PRO A 609 -23.02 -14.25 -10.60
CA PRO A 609 -22.16 -14.41 -11.78
C PRO A 609 -22.89 -14.03 -13.07
N ALA A 610 -22.21 -13.31 -13.97
CA ALA A 610 -22.71 -12.89 -15.28
C ALA A 610 -21.64 -13.09 -16.37
N PRO A 611 -21.13 -14.32 -16.57
CA PRO A 611 -20.05 -14.56 -17.52
C PRO A 611 -20.45 -14.21 -18.95
N GLY A 612 -19.50 -13.75 -19.77
CA GLY A 612 -19.68 -13.41 -21.17
C GLY A 612 -20.53 -12.16 -21.46
N ARG A 613 -20.88 -11.37 -20.44
CA ARG A 613 -21.60 -10.11 -20.60
C ARG A 613 -20.62 -8.94 -20.58
N SER A 614 -20.88 -7.92 -21.41
CA SER A 614 -20.17 -6.65 -21.32
C SER A 614 -20.34 -6.05 -19.92
N ALA A 615 -19.23 -5.76 -19.25
CA ALA A 615 -19.20 -5.33 -17.87
C ALA A 615 -18.51 -3.97 -17.71
N ARG A 616 -19.02 -3.15 -16.79
CA ARG A 616 -18.36 -1.91 -16.39
C ARG A 616 -17.16 -2.27 -15.51
N LEU A 617 -16.01 -1.68 -15.83
CA LEU A 617 -14.82 -1.79 -14.96
C LEU A 617 -15.07 -0.99 -13.69
N PRO A 618 -14.87 -1.57 -12.50
CA PRO A 618 -14.94 -0.81 -11.28
C PRO A 618 -13.81 0.21 -11.21
N PHE A 619 -14.05 1.29 -10.51
CA PHE A 619 -13.02 2.26 -10.18
C PHE A 619 -12.89 2.39 -8.66
N TRP A 620 -11.70 2.71 -8.23
CA TRP A 620 -11.37 3.02 -6.83
C TRP A 620 -10.71 4.38 -6.85
N ARG A 621 -11.29 5.38 -6.18
CA ARG A 621 -10.73 6.73 -6.11
C ARG A 621 -9.73 6.86 -4.96
N GLY A 622 -8.65 7.63 -5.18
CA GLY A 622 -7.65 7.96 -4.15
C GLY A 622 -6.71 6.83 -3.77
N GLU A 623 -6.39 5.97 -4.70
CA GLU A 623 -5.41 4.90 -4.52
C GLU A 623 -3.94 5.39 -4.44
N GLY A 624 -3.68 6.68 -4.32
CA GLY A 624 -2.33 7.21 -4.24
C GLY A 624 -2.16 8.25 -3.14
N ASN A 625 -1.15 8.08 -2.30
CA ASN A 625 -0.71 9.12 -1.36
C ASN A 625 -0.03 10.32 -2.04
N GLY A 626 -0.03 10.36 -3.38
CA GLY A 626 0.72 11.33 -4.18
C GLY A 626 2.24 11.10 -4.16
N ARG A 627 2.94 11.74 -5.09
CA ARG A 627 4.41 11.71 -5.18
C ARG A 627 5.03 12.33 -3.94
N PRO A 628 6.06 11.70 -3.31
CA PRO A 628 6.87 12.34 -2.28
C PRO A 628 7.58 13.59 -2.81
N ALA A 629 7.72 14.61 -1.96
CA ALA A 629 8.34 15.88 -2.35
C ALA A 629 9.79 15.71 -2.81
N GLU A 630 10.53 14.83 -2.14
CA GLU A 630 11.94 14.52 -2.47
C GLU A 630 12.06 13.90 -3.88
N LEU A 631 11.14 13.01 -4.25
CA LEU A 631 11.09 12.47 -5.61
C LEU A 631 10.73 13.56 -6.60
N GLY A 632 9.81 14.46 -6.24
CA GLY A 632 9.47 15.61 -7.04
C GLY A 632 10.65 16.55 -7.28
N GLU A 633 11.46 16.81 -6.26
CA GLU A 633 12.69 17.58 -6.36
C GLU A 633 13.70 16.91 -7.32
N MET A 634 13.94 15.61 -7.18
CA MET A 634 14.83 14.86 -8.08
C MET A 634 14.35 14.87 -9.53
N ILE A 635 13.05 14.83 -9.78
CA ILE A 635 12.46 14.97 -11.11
C ILE A 635 12.69 16.39 -11.64
N GLY A 636 12.49 17.40 -10.81
CA GLY A 636 12.73 18.78 -11.17
C GLY A 636 14.20 19.07 -11.49
N ASP A 637 15.12 18.51 -10.74
CA ASP A 637 16.57 18.60 -11.01
C ASP A 637 16.95 17.91 -12.32
N PHE A 638 16.37 16.73 -12.59
CA PHE A 638 16.59 16.05 -13.86
C PHE A 638 16.06 16.84 -15.06
N LEU A 639 14.89 17.46 -14.92
CA LEU A 639 14.35 18.35 -15.95
C LEU A 639 15.28 19.54 -16.23
N HIS A 640 15.97 20.10 -15.24
CA HIS A 640 17.01 21.11 -15.44
C HIS A 640 18.20 20.59 -16.22
N LEU A 641 18.71 19.42 -15.87
CA LEU A 641 19.81 18.78 -16.61
C LEU A 641 19.45 18.55 -18.08
N LEU A 642 18.22 18.12 -18.36
CA LEU A 642 17.71 17.98 -19.72
C LEU A 642 17.59 19.33 -20.44
N ALA A 643 17.07 20.34 -19.75
CA ALA A 643 16.91 21.68 -20.30
C ALA A 643 18.24 22.35 -20.64
N ASP A 644 19.29 22.14 -19.84
CA ASP A 644 20.63 22.66 -20.08
C ASP A 644 21.41 21.90 -21.17
N GLY A 645 20.85 20.79 -21.70
CA GLY A 645 21.48 19.91 -22.68
C GLY A 645 22.66 19.09 -22.14
N ALA A 646 22.99 19.23 -20.86
CA ALA A 646 24.10 18.56 -20.22
C ALA A 646 23.94 17.02 -20.20
N PHE A 647 22.74 16.54 -20.13
CA PHE A 647 22.44 15.10 -20.11
C PHE A 647 22.81 14.41 -21.44
N PHE A 648 22.49 15.03 -22.57
CA PHE A 648 22.72 14.46 -23.91
C PHE A 648 24.17 14.60 -24.39
N SER A 649 24.98 15.41 -23.72
CA SER A 649 26.44 15.53 -24.01
C SER A 649 27.29 14.49 -23.30
N GLY A 650 26.72 13.74 -22.36
CA GLY A 650 27.36 12.68 -21.56
C GLY A 650 27.13 11.26 -22.10
N THR A 651 27.63 10.27 -21.37
CA THR A 651 27.33 8.85 -21.64
C THR A 651 25.90 8.54 -21.21
N ILE A 652 25.03 8.19 -22.16
CA ILE A 652 23.66 7.79 -21.91
C ILE A 652 23.65 6.47 -21.11
N PRO A 653 22.97 6.39 -19.98
CA PRO A 653 22.89 5.15 -19.19
C PRO A 653 22.28 4.00 -20.00
N PRO A 654 22.76 2.74 -19.82
CA PRO A 654 22.28 1.59 -20.59
C PRO A 654 20.77 1.35 -20.54
N TRP A 655 20.13 1.72 -19.43
CA TRP A 655 18.69 1.57 -19.22
C TRP A 655 17.84 2.62 -19.96
N LEU A 656 18.48 3.66 -20.51
CA LEU A 656 17.89 4.73 -21.32
C LEU A 656 18.40 4.70 -22.78
N ALA A 657 19.18 3.70 -23.18
CA ALA A 657 19.89 3.67 -24.46
C ALA A 657 18.98 3.44 -25.69
N GLU A 658 17.71 3.13 -25.51
CA GLU A 658 16.76 2.93 -26.62
C GLU A 658 16.50 4.27 -27.34
N GLU A 659 16.62 4.29 -28.67
CA GLU A 659 16.49 5.47 -29.53
C GLU A 659 15.15 6.19 -29.34
N ASN A 660 14.03 5.46 -29.33
CA ASN A 660 12.70 6.01 -29.09
C ASN A 660 12.58 6.70 -27.73
N THR A 661 13.26 6.20 -26.71
CA THR A 661 13.25 6.76 -25.35
C THR A 661 13.87 8.15 -25.34
N ASN A 662 15.07 8.30 -25.94
CA ASN A 662 15.77 9.58 -26.00
C ASN A 662 15.03 10.60 -26.87
N ALA A 663 14.52 10.18 -28.04
CA ALA A 663 13.78 11.06 -28.94
C ALA A 663 12.52 11.64 -28.27
N ASN A 664 11.77 10.83 -27.50
CA ASN A 664 10.57 11.30 -26.81
C ASN A 664 10.88 12.22 -25.62
N ILE A 665 11.98 11.99 -24.88
CA ILE A 665 12.43 12.92 -23.83
C ILE A 665 12.85 14.25 -24.43
N GLN A 666 13.70 14.23 -25.47
CA GLN A 666 14.15 15.45 -26.14
C GLN A 666 12.98 16.23 -26.72
N GLY A 667 12.05 15.55 -27.41
CA GLY A 667 10.85 16.19 -27.98
C GLY A 667 10.02 16.90 -26.91
N LEU A 668 9.81 16.29 -25.72
CA LEU A 668 9.09 16.92 -24.62
C LEU A 668 9.76 18.23 -24.15
N ILE A 669 11.08 18.21 -24.01
CA ILE A 669 11.85 19.37 -23.54
C ILE A 669 11.81 20.50 -24.58
N ASP A 670 11.98 20.16 -25.87
CA ASP A 670 11.99 21.14 -26.96
C ASP A 670 10.60 21.79 -27.14
N GLU A 671 9.53 20.99 -27.10
CA GLU A 671 8.15 21.50 -27.13
C GLU A 671 7.85 22.41 -25.94
N GLN A 672 8.24 22.03 -24.73
CA GLN A 672 8.05 22.84 -23.54
C GLN A 672 8.81 24.18 -23.64
N ARG A 673 10.07 24.11 -24.10
CA ARG A 673 10.90 25.31 -24.30
C ARG A 673 10.30 26.24 -25.38
N ASN A 674 9.86 25.66 -26.49
CA ASN A 674 9.24 26.42 -27.57
C ASN A 674 7.91 27.04 -27.14
N ALA A 675 7.14 26.34 -26.33
CA ALA A 675 5.83 26.79 -25.88
C ALA A 675 5.91 27.90 -24.82
N THR A 676 6.83 27.84 -23.87
CA THR A 676 6.85 28.71 -22.68
C THR A 676 8.16 29.50 -22.50
N GLY A 677 9.19 29.18 -23.29
CA GLY A 677 10.53 29.74 -23.14
C GLY A 677 11.32 29.18 -21.95
N ILE A 678 10.68 28.37 -21.10
CA ILE A 678 11.29 27.80 -19.89
C ILE A 678 10.74 26.39 -19.61
N VAL A 679 11.59 25.51 -19.07
CA VAL A 679 11.18 24.19 -18.61
C VAL A 679 10.94 24.25 -17.10
N PRO A 680 9.73 23.88 -16.59
CA PRO A 680 9.48 23.85 -15.17
C PRO A 680 10.31 22.75 -14.50
N GLY A 681 10.81 23.03 -13.29
CA GLY A 681 11.68 22.12 -12.56
C GLY A 681 11.70 22.44 -11.06
N SER A 682 12.73 21.97 -10.35
CA SER A 682 12.87 22.19 -8.90
C SER A 682 13.11 23.66 -8.54
N ARG A 683 13.76 24.43 -9.42
CA ARG A 683 14.16 25.82 -9.20
C ARG A 683 13.25 26.83 -9.89
N HIS A 684 12.52 26.42 -10.91
CA HIS A 684 11.64 27.28 -11.69
C HIS A 684 10.25 26.66 -11.75
N LEU A 685 9.28 27.34 -11.15
CA LEU A 685 7.87 27.02 -11.31
C LEU A 685 7.27 27.90 -12.41
N VAL A 686 6.39 27.34 -13.21
CA VAL A 686 5.74 28.06 -14.30
C VAL A 686 4.27 28.25 -13.97
N LEU A 687 3.82 29.50 -14.01
CA LEU A 687 2.41 29.84 -13.84
C LEU A 687 1.85 30.25 -15.22
N GLU A 688 0.91 29.45 -15.70
CA GLU A 688 0.22 29.69 -16.97
C GLU A 688 -1.19 30.18 -16.69
N ARG A 689 -1.65 31.15 -17.50
CA ARG A 689 -2.97 31.72 -17.41
C ARG A 689 -3.65 31.68 -18.76
N CYS A 690 -4.82 31.10 -18.84
CA CYS A 690 -5.65 31.08 -20.03
C CYS A 690 -7.14 31.24 -19.66
N ARG A 691 -7.97 31.49 -20.64
CA ARG A 691 -9.43 31.45 -20.50
C ARG A 691 -9.92 30.07 -20.86
N ASP A 692 -10.92 29.58 -20.13
CA ASP A 692 -11.62 28.35 -20.49
C ASP A 692 -12.70 28.61 -21.55
N GLU A 693 -13.41 27.55 -21.93
CA GLU A 693 -14.42 27.56 -22.99
C GLU A 693 -15.64 28.44 -22.68
N ILE A 694 -15.88 28.74 -21.40
CA ILE A 694 -16.98 29.61 -20.95
C ILE A 694 -16.53 31.03 -20.54
N GLY A 695 -15.25 31.33 -20.73
CA GLY A 695 -14.68 32.65 -20.51
C GLY A 695 -14.07 32.88 -19.11
N ASP A 696 -14.14 31.89 -18.19
CA ASP A 696 -13.52 31.98 -16.88
C ASP A 696 -12.00 31.88 -16.96
N TRP A 697 -11.31 32.45 -15.97
CA TRP A 697 -9.86 32.32 -15.86
C TRP A 697 -9.46 30.93 -15.35
N ARG A 698 -8.57 30.28 -16.10
CA ARG A 698 -7.88 29.06 -15.68
C ARG A 698 -6.42 29.39 -15.44
N ILE A 699 -5.95 29.18 -14.21
CA ILE A 699 -4.56 29.38 -13.81
C ILE A 699 -3.97 28.03 -13.47
N ILE A 700 -2.83 27.70 -14.08
CA ILE A 700 -2.16 26.41 -13.96
C ILE A 700 -0.76 26.66 -13.40
N LEU A 701 -0.48 26.15 -12.22
CA LEU A 701 0.86 26.11 -11.65
C LEU A 701 1.51 24.77 -11.99
N HIS A 702 2.57 24.79 -12.78
CA HIS A 702 3.41 23.63 -13.06
C HIS A 702 4.48 23.50 -11.98
N SER A 703 4.45 22.39 -11.24
CA SER A 703 5.32 22.15 -10.09
C SER A 703 5.55 20.63 -9.93
N PRO A 704 6.80 20.16 -9.77
CA PRO A 704 7.11 18.73 -9.67
C PRO A 704 6.90 18.14 -8.27
N TYR A 705 6.66 18.95 -7.25
CA TYR A 705 6.76 18.57 -5.82
C TYR A 705 5.70 17.59 -5.30
N GLY A 706 4.71 17.28 -6.13
CA GLY A 706 3.72 16.25 -5.81
C GLY A 706 2.53 16.73 -4.98
N ARG A 707 1.50 15.93 -5.00
CA ARG A 707 0.19 16.24 -4.44
C ARG A 707 0.21 16.49 -2.93
N ARG A 708 1.16 15.88 -2.20
CA ARG A 708 1.32 16.11 -0.74
C ARG A 708 1.67 17.55 -0.41
N VAL A 709 2.40 18.23 -1.30
CA VAL A 709 2.71 19.67 -1.20
C VAL A 709 1.57 20.50 -1.79
N HIS A 710 1.04 20.07 -2.92
CA HIS A 710 0.05 20.84 -3.66
C HIS A 710 -1.34 20.89 -2.99
N GLU A 711 -1.79 19.83 -2.28
CA GLU A 711 -3.11 19.83 -1.61
C GLU A 711 -3.23 20.91 -0.51
N PRO A 712 -2.32 21.02 0.47
CA PRO A 712 -2.39 22.09 1.46
C PRO A 712 -2.22 23.48 0.82
N TRP A 713 -1.38 23.59 -0.21
CA TRP A 713 -1.22 24.84 -0.95
C TRP A 713 -2.50 25.24 -1.72
N ALA A 714 -3.16 24.29 -2.36
CA ALA A 714 -4.45 24.50 -3.01
C ALA A 714 -5.54 24.99 -2.04
N LEU A 715 -5.56 24.51 -0.79
CA LEU A 715 -6.46 25.00 0.26
C LEU A 715 -6.20 26.46 0.59
N ALA A 716 -4.94 26.86 0.69
CA ALA A 716 -4.57 28.28 0.93
C ALA A 716 -4.96 29.17 -0.25
N ILE A 717 -4.73 28.69 -1.49
CA ILE A 717 -5.11 29.39 -2.73
C ILE A 717 -6.63 29.59 -2.77
N ALA A 718 -7.42 28.52 -2.50
CA ALA A 718 -8.88 28.61 -2.50
C ALA A 718 -9.40 29.64 -1.50
N GLY A 719 -8.85 29.67 -0.28
CA GLY A 719 -9.18 30.68 0.73
C GLY A 719 -8.85 32.10 0.29
N ARG A 720 -7.72 32.31 -0.39
CA ARG A 720 -7.33 33.62 -0.91
C ARG A 720 -8.22 34.06 -2.08
N ILE A 721 -8.56 33.17 -2.99
CA ILE A 721 -9.50 33.49 -4.09
C ILE A 721 -10.87 33.87 -3.52
N HIS A 722 -11.39 33.12 -2.56
CA HIS A 722 -12.63 33.48 -1.88
C HIS A 722 -12.58 34.87 -1.23
N ALA A 723 -11.47 35.21 -0.58
CA ALA A 723 -11.30 36.56 0.03
C ALA A 723 -11.22 37.68 -1.00
N LEU A 724 -10.65 37.47 -2.20
CA LEU A 724 -10.45 38.49 -3.22
C LEU A 724 -11.64 38.64 -4.18
N TRP A 725 -12.35 37.58 -4.49
CA TRP A 725 -13.47 37.57 -5.47
C TRP A 725 -14.81 37.26 -4.85
N GLY A 726 -14.90 36.91 -3.55
CA GLY A 726 -16.17 36.57 -2.91
C GLY A 726 -16.85 35.31 -3.44
N ALA A 727 -16.16 34.54 -4.32
CA ALA A 727 -16.69 33.36 -4.96
C ALA A 727 -15.88 32.10 -4.57
N ASP A 728 -16.55 30.97 -4.51
CA ASP A 728 -15.89 29.68 -4.30
C ASP A 728 -15.17 29.25 -5.59
N ALA A 729 -13.85 29.23 -5.54
CA ALA A 729 -13.03 28.76 -6.65
C ALA A 729 -12.92 27.25 -6.67
N SER A 730 -12.95 26.68 -7.88
CA SER A 730 -12.56 25.29 -8.07
C SER A 730 -11.04 25.20 -8.17
N VAL A 731 -10.39 24.71 -7.11
CA VAL A 731 -8.94 24.48 -7.06
C VAL A 731 -8.66 23.00 -6.95
N VAL A 732 -7.89 22.46 -7.90
CA VAL A 732 -7.55 21.04 -8.00
C VAL A 732 -6.03 20.88 -7.94
N ALA A 733 -5.56 20.00 -7.04
CA ALA A 733 -4.17 19.64 -6.91
C ALA A 733 -3.88 18.27 -7.53
N SER A 734 -2.75 18.17 -8.23
CA SER A 734 -2.21 16.93 -8.81
C SER A 734 -0.75 16.74 -8.38
N ASP A 735 -0.10 15.67 -8.85
CA ASP A 735 1.34 15.48 -8.63
C ASP A 735 2.21 16.46 -9.44
N ASP A 736 1.69 17.01 -10.52
CA ASP A 736 2.42 17.88 -11.44
C ASP A 736 2.02 19.36 -11.34
N GLY A 737 1.17 19.71 -10.37
CA GLY A 737 0.81 21.10 -10.13
C GLY A 737 -0.59 21.34 -9.58
N ILE A 738 -1.02 22.59 -9.68
CA ILE A 738 -2.31 23.08 -9.19
C ILE A 738 -3.05 23.79 -10.31
N VAL A 739 -4.32 23.49 -10.50
CA VAL A 739 -5.22 24.20 -11.42
C VAL A 739 -6.27 24.95 -10.61
N ALA A 740 -6.36 26.24 -10.80
CA ALA A 740 -7.38 27.09 -10.19
C ALA A 740 -8.27 27.70 -11.30
N ARG A 741 -9.59 27.56 -11.13
CA ARG A 741 -10.60 28.22 -11.98
C ARG A 741 -11.23 29.35 -11.21
N ILE A 742 -11.20 30.56 -11.78
CA ILE A 742 -11.72 31.78 -11.18
C ILE A 742 -12.77 32.37 -12.12
N PRO A 743 -14.01 32.58 -11.68
CA PRO A 743 -15.03 33.25 -12.47
C PRO A 743 -14.58 34.67 -12.86
N ASP A 744 -14.77 35.06 -14.11
CA ASP A 744 -14.47 36.43 -14.57
C ASP A 744 -15.66 37.34 -14.30
N THR A 745 -15.77 37.84 -13.06
CA THR A 745 -16.89 38.70 -12.62
C THR A 745 -16.62 40.18 -12.87
N ASP A 746 -15.35 40.61 -12.82
CA ASP A 746 -15.02 42.04 -12.77
C ASP A 746 -13.98 42.47 -13.83
N GLY A 747 -13.64 41.62 -14.77
CA GLY A 747 -12.57 41.84 -15.74
C GLY A 747 -11.17 41.98 -15.12
N LYS A 748 -11.05 41.70 -13.80
CA LYS A 748 -9.77 41.73 -13.09
C LYS A 748 -8.90 40.56 -13.52
N LEU A 749 -7.68 40.90 -13.88
CA LEU A 749 -6.68 39.93 -14.27
C LEU A 749 -6.12 39.24 -13.00
N PRO A 750 -6.26 37.91 -12.85
CA PRO A 750 -5.65 37.20 -11.71
C PRO A 750 -4.13 37.31 -11.77
N ASP A 751 -3.50 37.66 -10.65
CA ASP A 751 -2.06 37.82 -10.48
C ASP A 751 -1.40 36.59 -9.85
N ALA A 752 -0.09 36.43 -10.07
CA ALA A 752 0.75 35.40 -9.46
C ALA A 752 0.76 35.47 -7.92
N ALA A 753 0.49 36.62 -7.33
CA ALA A 753 0.40 36.84 -5.89
C ALA A 753 -0.65 35.92 -5.20
N ILE A 754 -1.62 35.39 -5.96
CA ILE A 754 -2.62 34.42 -5.43
C ILE A 754 -1.92 33.15 -4.93
N PHE A 755 -0.80 32.75 -5.54
CA PHE A 755 -0.05 31.53 -5.24
C PHE A 755 1.10 31.77 -4.23
N LEU A 756 1.45 33.01 -3.93
CA LEU A 756 2.57 33.38 -3.05
C LEU A 756 2.10 33.59 -1.62
N PHE A 757 2.69 32.87 -0.67
CA PHE A 757 2.38 32.95 0.75
C PHE A 757 3.65 33.14 1.57
N GLU A 758 3.53 33.89 2.66
CA GLU A 758 4.59 33.98 3.67
C GLU A 758 4.66 32.63 4.41
N PRO A 759 5.84 31.98 4.47
CA PRO A 759 5.97 30.63 5.04
C PRO A 759 5.42 30.51 6.47
N GLU A 760 5.63 31.54 7.29
CA GLU A 760 5.22 31.59 8.70
C GLU A 760 3.69 31.57 8.85
N LYS A 761 2.98 32.16 7.89
CA LYS A 761 1.51 32.30 7.91
C LYS A 761 0.81 31.14 7.21
N LEU A 762 1.51 30.42 6.34
CA LEU A 762 0.91 29.38 5.49
C LEU A 762 0.20 28.31 6.31
N LEU A 763 0.82 27.81 7.38
CA LEU A 763 0.24 26.78 8.24
C LEU A 763 -1.07 27.25 8.90
N GLN A 764 -1.12 28.51 9.33
CA GLN A 764 -2.34 29.08 9.90
C GLN A 764 -3.43 29.20 8.84
N ILE A 765 -3.11 29.71 7.64
CA ILE A 765 -4.06 29.88 6.53
C ILE A 765 -4.64 28.51 6.12
N VAL A 766 -3.80 27.47 6.00
CA VAL A 766 -4.25 26.10 5.67
C VAL A 766 -5.19 25.57 6.76
N ARG A 767 -4.91 25.82 8.04
CA ARG A 767 -5.78 25.40 9.16
C ARG A 767 -7.13 26.11 9.13
N GLU A 768 -7.15 27.40 8.83
CA GLU A 768 -8.36 28.20 8.73
C GLU A 768 -9.20 27.80 7.50
N GLY A 769 -8.58 27.66 6.33
CA GLY A 769 -9.22 27.18 5.11
C GLY A 769 -9.80 25.77 5.26
N GLY A 770 -9.09 24.86 5.92
CA GLY A 770 -9.59 23.52 6.23
C GLY A 770 -10.83 23.51 7.11
N ARG A 771 -10.98 24.48 8.02
CA ARG A 771 -12.19 24.65 8.87
C ARG A 771 -13.39 25.13 8.05
N GLN A 772 -13.19 26.10 7.15
CA GLN A 772 -14.27 26.68 6.35
C GLN A 772 -14.82 25.70 5.31
N LEU A 773 -13.96 24.91 4.65
CA LEU A 773 -14.36 23.96 3.61
C LEU A 773 -15.00 22.65 4.14
N GLY A 774 -15.25 22.55 5.44
CA GLY A 774 -15.89 21.38 6.04
C GLY A 774 -15.04 20.09 5.93
N THR A 775 -13.78 20.18 5.48
CA THR A 775 -12.87 19.05 5.43
C THR A 775 -12.60 18.46 6.81
N PHE A 776 -12.73 19.27 7.87
CA PHE A 776 -12.74 18.79 9.26
C PHE A 776 -14.05 18.08 9.67
N ARG A 777 -15.18 18.26 8.94
CA ARG A 777 -16.39 17.47 9.19
C ARG A 777 -16.27 16.02 8.68
N ARG A 778 -15.45 15.76 7.65
CA ARG A 778 -15.23 14.40 7.14
C ARG A 778 -14.55 13.44 8.12
N PRO A 779 -13.48 13.81 8.87
CA PRO A 779 -12.95 12.96 9.93
C PRO A 779 -13.98 12.63 11.02
N PHE A 780 -14.82 13.58 11.40
CA PHE A 780 -15.88 13.34 12.38
C PHE A 780 -16.98 12.40 11.90
N SER A 781 -17.38 12.50 10.64
CA SER A 781 -18.32 11.54 10.05
C SER A 781 -17.70 10.14 9.94
N ARG A 782 -16.38 10.06 9.73
CA ARG A 782 -15.61 8.81 9.70
C ARG A 782 -15.41 8.21 11.09
N MET A 783 -15.11 9.02 12.11
CA MET A 783 -15.10 8.59 13.51
C MET A 783 -16.48 8.03 13.93
N ARG A 784 -17.57 8.61 13.43
CA ARG A 784 -18.94 8.12 13.62
C ARG A 784 -19.16 6.75 12.98
N ARG A 785 -18.61 6.50 11.76
CA ARG A 785 -18.68 5.20 11.07
C ARG A 785 -17.77 4.16 11.70
N ALA A 786 -16.60 4.54 12.19
CA ALA A 786 -15.70 3.65 12.91
C ALA A 786 -16.15 3.28 14.33
N GLY A 787 -17.37 3.70 14.74
CA GLY A 787 -17.92 3.38 16.06
C GLY A 787 -17.31 4.15 17.21
N ILE A 788 -16.28 4.99 16.99
CA ILE A 788 -15.70 5.86 18.04
C ILE A 788 -16.71 6.92 18.45
N ILE A 789 -17.65 7.26 17.54
CA ILE A 789 -18.75 8.19 17.76
C ILE A 789 -20.08 7.48 17.42
N ASN A 790 -20.63 6.73 18.34
CA ASN A 790 -21.99 6.23 18.21
C ASN A 790 -22.98 7.28 18.77
N ALA A 791 -23.71 7.97 17.90
CA ALA A 791 -24.97 8.59 18.24
C ALA A 791 -25.99 7.46 18.36
N GLY A 792 -26.50 7.24 19.57
CA GLY A 792 -27.35 6.11 19.90
C GLY A 792 -28.47 5.85 18.92
N ALA A 793 -28.55 4.61 18.47
CA ALA A 793 -29.76 4.06 17.90
C ALA A 793 -30.76 3.85 19.07
N HIS A 794 -31.69 4.77 19.22
CA HIS A 794 -32.92 4.46 19.94
C HIS A 794 -33.76 3.55 19.06
N SER A 795 -33.91 2.31 19.47
CA SER A 795 -35.04 1.47 19.07
C SER A 795 -36.30 2.04 19.76
N GLY A 796 -36.92 3.00 19.10
CA GLY A 796 -38.29 3.42 19.41
C GLY A 796 -39.18 3.03 18.23
N PRO A 797 -40.46 2.75 18.45
CA PRO A 797 -41.35 2.22 17.43
C PRO A 797 -41.54 3.22 16.29
N SER A 798 -41.49 2.66 15.07
CA SER A 798 -41.68 3.34 13.80
C SER A 798 -43.02 4.05 13.70
N HIS A 799 -43.00 5.38 13.62
CA HIS A 799 -44.10 6.15 13.05
C HIS A 799 -43.76 6.48 11.57
N PRO A 800 -44.73 6.40 10.64
CA PRO A 800 -44.52 6.64 9.23
C PRO A 800 -44.24 8.11 8.96
N ALA A 801 -43.13 8.41 8.33
CA ALA A 801 -42.79 9.75 7.88
C ALA A 801 -43.63 10.16 6.66
N LEU A 802 -44.27 11.30 6.81
CA LEU A 802 -44.96 12.03 5.75
C LEU A 802 -44.03 12.34 4.58
N ALA A 803 -44.43 11.87 3.39
CA ALA A 803 -43.79 12.19 2.14
C ALA A 803 -44.02 13.66 1.79
N THR A 804 -42.98 14.47 1.75
CA THR A 804 -43.03 15.78 1.09
C THR A 804 -42.60 15.60 -0.37
N THR A 805 -43.56 15.71 -1.22
CA THR A 805 -43.45 15.75 -2.69
C THR A 805 -42.80 17.08 -3.08
N ALA A 806 -41.57 17.04 -3.59
CA ALA A 806 -40.99 18.17 -4.29
C ALA A 806 -41.14 17.92 -5.83
N ALA A 807 -41.83 18.85 -6.45
CA ALA A 807 -42.22 18.82 -7.83
C ALA A 807 -41.00 18.81 -8.77
N ARG A 808 -41.01 17.87 -9.70
CA ARG A 808 -40.20 17.90 -10.92
C ARG A 808 -40.89 18.85 -11.91
N GLN A 809 -40.19 19.92 -12.29
CA GLN A 809 -40.47 20.60 -13.57
C GLN A 809 -39.52 20.06 -14.65
N SER A 810 -40.10 19.33 -15.57
CA SER A 810 -39.48 18.96 -16.84
C SER A 810 -39.51 20.14 -17.79
N VAL A 811 -38.36 20.51 -18.35
CA VAL A 811 -38.33 21.33 -19.57
C VAL A 811 -37.77 20.45 -20.67
N ALA A 812 -38.67 20.06 -21.58
CA ALA A 812 -38.39 19.50 -22.87
C ALA A 812 -38.32 20.64 -23.90
N GLY A 813 -37.41 20.54 -24.87
CA GLY A 813 -37.49 21.29 -26.11
C GLY A 813 -36.15 21.97 -26.50
N ASN A 814 -35.44 21.68 -27.43
CA ASN A 814 -35.56 21.69 -28.87
C ASN A 814 -34.16 21.45 -29.49
N ARG A 815 -34.10 20.52 -30.37
CA ARG A 815 -33.02 20.42 -31.36
C ARG A 815 -33.25 21.42 -32.48
N SER A 816 -32.27 22.19 -32.83
CA SER A 816 -32.01 22.59 -34.22
C SER A 816 -30.52 22.96 -34.37
N GLY A 817 -29.88 22.40 -35.39
CA GLY A 817 -28.49 22.51 -35.70
C GLY A 817 -28.12 23.88 -36.29
N ILE A 818 -26.83 24.19 -36.16
CA ILE A 818 -26.11 25.04 -37.13
C ILE A 818 -24.67 24.53 -37.20
N SER A 819 -24.29 24.26 -38.43
CA SER A 819 -22.95 23.93 -38.91
C SER A 819 -22.03 25.15 -38.94
N GLY A 820 -20.75 24.88 -38.62
CA GLY A 820 -19.62 25.58 -39.24
C GLY A 820 -19.22 26.89 -38.59
N PHE A 821 -18.03 26.91 -37.94
CA PHE A 821 -17.06 27.99 -38.16
C PHE A 821 -15.65 27.52 -37.79
N SER A 822 -14.79 27.58 -38.75
CA SER A 822 -13.34 27.38 -38.67
C SER A 822 -12.63 28.55 -38.01
N GLY A 823 -11.60 28.21 -37.20
CA GLY A 823 -10.39 28.98 -37.09
C GLY A 823 -10.44 30.26 -36.25
N HIS A 824 -9.97 30.20 -35.02
CA HIS A 824 -9.33 31.35 -34.41
C HIS A 824 -8.08 30.89 -33.63
N SER A 825 -6.98 31.47 -34.04
CA SER A 825 -5.64 31.39 -33.48
C SER A 825 -5.65 31.71 -31.97
N ARG A 826 -5.18 30.78 -31.16
CA ARG A 826 -4.94 30.98 -29.74
C ARG A 826 -3.65 31.78 -29.57
N ASN A 827 -3.76 32.99 -29.04
CA ASN A 827 -2.62 33.73 -28.53
C ASN A 827 -2.58 33.56 -27.01
N PRO A 828 -1.69 32.72 -26.42
CA PRO A 828 -1.54 32.65 -24.98
C PRO A 828 -0.72 33.85 -24.48
N THR A 829 -1.31 34.65 -23.62
CA THR A 829 -0.57 35.70 -22.89
C THR A 829 0.25 35.00 -21.80
N ARG A 830 1.56 35.00 -21.96
CA ARG A 830 2.54 34.30 -21.13
C ARG A 830 3.08 35.24 -20.05
N MET A 831 3.14 34.72 -18.83
CA MET A 831 3.83 35.39 -17.72
C MET A 831 4.84 34.41 -17.10
N SER A 832 6.14 34.67 -17.30
CA SER A 832 7.19 33.96 -16.60
C SER A 832 7.50 34.70 -15.30
N ALA A 833 7.29 34.08 -14.15
CA ALA A 833 7.79 34.59 -12.88
C ALA A 833 9.26 34.19 -12.72
N ARG A 834 10.19 35.11 -12.86
CA ARG A 834 11.56 34.97 -12.37
C ARG A 834 11.55 35.30 -10.88
N CYS A 835 12.16 34.44 -10.09
CA CYS A 835 12.38 34.52 -8.65
C CYS A 835 11.22 34.03 -7.75
N LEU A 836 11.33 32.83 -7.36
CA LEU A 836 10.96 32.37 -6.03
C LEU A 836 12.12 31.60 -5.43
#